data_793d10f114af75d5730392a9eba15199
#
_entry.id   793d10f114af75d5730392a9eba15199
#
_cell.length_a   1.000
_cell.length_b   1.000
_cell.length_c   1.000
_cell.angle_alpha   90.00
_cell.angle_beta   90.00
_cell.angle_gamma   90.00
#
_symmetry.space_group_name_H-M   'P 1'
#
loop_
_entity.id
_entity.type
_entity.pdbx_description
1 polymer ?
#
loop_
_entity_poly.entity_id
_entity_poly.type
_entity_poly.pdbx_seq_one_letter_code
_entity_poly.pdbx_strand_id
1 'polypeptide(L)'
;MKTHVQVAVIGGGVVGCSVLYHLTKLGWSDVCLIERSELTSGSTWHAAGGFHTLNADPNMAALQGYTIKLYKELEALTGLNCGLHHVGGITLADSPERMDFIKAARAMHRHMGLDTHIISPEEIKKLSPIVNTQGILGALYDPLDGHLDPSGTTHAYAKAAQIQGAEIYLRNPVTDLKQRPDGSWDITTKNGMVHAEHVVNAGGLWARELGEMVGVFLPLHPMEHQYLITDDLPEVFTRDAELPHVMDPAGESYLRQEGKGLVIGIYEQDCDPWALDGTRWDFGHELLDNKLDRISDSLEFAFKRFPCLETAGIKTIVNGPFTFAPDGNPLVGPVPGLQNYWSCCAVMAGFSQGGGVGLSLAEWMVHGEPSRDIFAMDVARYGDFCTKAYTRNKVRENYQKRFSISYPNEELPAGRPLNTTPAYSIWQQQRAVFGQGYGMEHVNYFAPEGEPLLETPSFRRSNAFTAIGNECHAVRTSVGINEVHNFGKYLVKGKGAQAWLDGIMAGKLPALGRITLSPMLSPLGKLMGDFTISHIAHHEYQLTASFGAQDLHMRWFERYLPAPNVELKNVSMSRIGFQIAGPKARELLAQCTRFDVSNNAMPFLSVQKIEVGQCDAIVQRVSYTGDLGYEIYVPAEQQVSLYHTLAEAGVAFNLKPFGMRAMMSLRLEKSFGAWMREYKPDYTPMETGLDRFLDYHKQPDYIGKVAALAELVEPPKRRLVSFIVDAIDADVVADEPIWKDGTVVGFVTSGGYAHFSKKSVALGFVPTNMIVDGAAFEIEILGEMRAATLFTKVLFDPQSRCMRS
;
A
#
# COMPACT_ATOMS: atom_id res chain seq x y z
N MET A 1 3.23 24.45 31.79
CA MET A 1 2.69 23.93 30.50
C MET A 1 2.38 25.12 29.62
N LYS A 2 2.84 25.13 28.36
CA LYS A 2 2.47 26.19 27.40
C LYS A 2 0.95 26.17 27.16
N THR A 3 0.38 27.35 26.93
CA THR A 3 -1.05 27.46 26.54
C THR A 3 -1.26 27.48 25.02
N HIS A 4 -0.19 27.73 24.27
CA HIS A 4 -0.20 27.76 22.80
C HIS A 4 1.05 27.06 22.28
N VAL A 5 0.89 26.24 21.27
CA VAL A 5 1.98 25.54 20.56
C VAL A 5 1.63 25.41 19.08
N GLN A 6 2.63 25.28 18.23
CA GLN A 6 2.41 24.96 16.82
C GLN A 6 1.92 23.52 16.66
N VAL A 7 2.55 22.54 17.34
CA VAL A 7 2.13 21.14 17.28
C VAL A 7 2.02 20.53 18.67
N ALA A 8 0.92 19.86 18.93
CA ALA A 8 0.75 18.96 20.06
C ALA A 8 0.75 17.50 19.61
N VAL A 9 1.72 16.71 20.04
CA VAL A 9 1.79 15.26 19.83
C VAL A 9 1.17 14.58 21.04
N ILE A 10 0.13 13.74 20.83
CA ILE A 10 -0.57 13.02 21.91
C ILE A 10 -0.08 11.57 21.94
N GLY A 11 0.63 11.20 23.01
CA GLY A 11 1.17 9.86 23.25
C GLY A 11 2.70 9.82 23.35
N GLY A 12 3.20 9.29 24.47
CA GLY A 12 4.63 9.21 24.81
C GLY A 12 5.28 7.85 24.56
N GLY A 13 4.75 7.08 23.60
CA GLY A 13 5.40 5.88 23.09
C GLY A 13 6.52 6.20 22.10
N VAL A 14 7.22 5.17 21.59
CA VAL A 14 8.33 5.31 20.62
C VAL A 14 7.94 6.14 19.41
N VAL A 15 6.72 5.99 18.89
CA VAL A 15 6.23 6.70 17.70
C VAL A 15 6.04 8.18 17.99
N GLY A 16 5.33 8.55 19.07
CA GLY A 16 5.11 9.96 19.43
C GLY A 16 6.42 10.69 19.75
N CYS A 17 7.35 10.02 20.45
CA CYS A 17 8.69 10.57 20.71
C CYS A 17 9.51 10.73 19.42
N SER A 18 9.37 9.81 18.46
CA SER A 18 9.99 9.91 17.15
C SER A 18 9.44 11.08 16.34
N VAL A 19 8.11 11.26 16.29
CA VAL A 19 7.48 12.43 15.63
C VAL A 19 7.98 13.74 16.24
N LEU A 20 7.98 13.83 17.57
CA LEU A 20 8.46 15.02 18.28
C LEU A 20 9.91 15.36 17.91
N TYR A 21 10.78 14.34 17.87
CA TYR A 21 12.17 14.50 17.47
C TYR A 21 12.32 14.99 16.02
N HIS A 22 11.59 14.37 15.08
CA HIS A 22 11.72 14.73 13.68
C HIS A 22 11.16 16.12 13.36
N LEU A 23 10.10 16.56 14.04
CA LEU A 23 9.60 17.94 13.93
C LEU A 23 10.69 18.94 14.35
N THR A 24 11.35 18.70 15.49
CA THR A 24 12.44 19.58 15.95
C THR A 24 13.66 19.51 15.05
N LYS A 25 14.03 18.31 14.56
CA LYS A 25 15.13 18.10 13.59
C LYS A 25 14.90 18.87 12.29
N LEU A 26 13.64 19.04 11.86
CA LEU A 26 13.24 19.82 10.68
C LEU A 26 12.98 21.30 10.97
N GLY A 27 13.26 21.78 12.19
CA GLY A 27 13.23 23.19 12.55
C GLY A 27 11.93 23.67 13.23
N TRP A 28 10.94 22.80 13.45
CA TRP A 28 9.75 23.18 14.23
C TRP A 28 9.99 22.93 15.72
N SER A 29 10.34 23.98 16.47
CA SER A 29 10.69 23.87 17.89
C SER A 29 9.54 24.24 18.85
N ASP A 30 8.50 24.94 18.37
CA ASP A 30 7.32 25.23 19.19
C ASP A 30 6.35 24.06 19.23
N VAL A 31 6.82 22.93 19.75
CA VAL A 31 6.12 21.65 19.78
C VAL A 31 6.09 21.09 21.20
N CYS A 32 5.02 20.39 21.52
CA CYS A 32 4.94 19.65 22.78
C CYS A 32 4.42 18.22 22.58
N LEU A 33 4.78 17.36 23.52
CA LEU A 33 4.21 16.03 23.68
C LEU A 33 3.39 15.98 24.97
N ILE A 34 2.18 15.43 24.87
CA ILE A 34 1.25 15.26 26.01
C ILE A 34 1.07 13.76 26.23
N GLU A 35 1.54 13.28 27.39
CA GLU A 35 1.43 11.88 27.79
C GLU A 35 0.55 11.75 29.04
N ARG A 36 -0.37 10.82 28.99
CA ARG A 36 -1.34 10.55 30.08
C ARG A 36 -0.69 10.02 31.36
N SER A 37 0.40 9.27 31.21
CA SER A 37 1.13 8.61 32.29
C SER A 37 2.63 8.95 32.21
N GLU A 38 3.47 7.93 32.06
CA GLU A 38 4.92 8.07 31.84
C GLU A 38 5.26 7.71 30.38
N LEU A 39 6.42 8.10 29.89
CA LEU A 39 6.90 7.64 28.60
C LEU A 39 6.92 6.10 28.58
N THR A 40 6.62 5.53 27.44
CA THR A 40 6.59 4.08 27.16
C THR A 40 5.43 3.30 27.76
N SER A 41 4.60 3.87 28.63
CA SER A 41 3.61 3.15 29.46
C SER A 41 2.53 2.33 28.70
N GLY A 42 2.38 2.54 27.37
CA GLY A 42 1.53 1.71 26.50
C GLY A 42 2.22 0.41 26.08
N SER A 43 2.23 0.12 24.77
CA SER A 43 2.87 -1.11 24.22
C SER A 43 4.40 -1.06 24.17
N THR A 44 5.01 0.11 24.26
CA THR A 44 6.44 0.30 24.04
C THR A 44 7.30 -0.43 25.07
N TRP A 45 6.96 -0.37 26.37
CA TRP A 45 7.81 -0.90 27.46
C TRP A 45 7.92 -2.43 27.47
N HIS A 46 6.90 -3.13 26.98
CA HIS A 46 6.88 -4.59 26.95
C HIS A 46 7.19 -5.18 25.55
N ALA A 47 7.66 -4.36 24.62
CA ALA A 47 8.05 -4.83 23.29
C ALA A 47 9.29 -5.72 23.35
N ALA A 48 9.35 -6.75 22.52
CA ALA A 48 10.51 -7.66 22.44
C ALA A 48 11.78 -6.98 21.91
N GLY A 49 11.72 -5.77 21.39
CA GLY A 49 12.85 -4.92 21.01
C GLY A 49 13.57 -5.29 19.72
N GLY A 50 13.09 -6.30 18.99
CA GLY A 50 13.66 -6.69 17.70
C GLY A 50 13.40 -5.65 16.60
N PHE A 51 14.36 -5.52 15.67
CA PHE A 51 14.21 -4.73 14.46
C PHE A 51 14.78 -5.47 13.23
N HIS A 52 14.21 -5.18 12.06
CA HIS A 52 14.56 -5.82 10.79
C HIS A 52 14.25 -4.88 9.60
N THR A 53 14.91 -5.11 8.47
CA THR A 53 14.69 -4.34 7.23
C THR A 53 13.69 -5.02 6.29
N LEU A 54 13.45 -6.31 6.42
CA LEU A 54 12.54 -7.07 5.55
C LEU A 54 11.12 -6.48 5.54
N ASN A 55 10.68 -6.02 4.38
CA ASN A 55 9.34 -5.54 4.12
C ASN A 55 8.98 -5.78 2.64
N ALA A 56 7.72 -6.01 2.35
CA ALA A 56 7.24 -6.22 0.99
C ALA A 56 7.09 -4.92 0.18
N ASP A 57 7.08 -3.76 0.85
CA ASP A 57 7.05 -2.44 0.21
C ASP A 57 8.45 -1.82 0.25
N PRO A 58 9.03 -1.42 -0.93
CA PRO A 58 10.38 -0.85 -0.99
C PRO A 58 10.57 0.43 -0.18
N ASN A 59 9.56 1.32 -0.15
CA ASN A 59 9.65 2.56 0.60
C ASN A 59 9.61 2.29 2.11
N MET A 60 8.76 1.35 2.55
CA MET A 60 8.73 0.92 3.95
C MET A 60 10.06 0.30 4.38
N ALA A 61 10.64 -0.58 3.57
CA ALA A 61 11.94 -1.17 3.88
C ALA A 61 13.07 -0.12 3.93
N ALA A 62 13.05 0.88 3.04
CA ALA A 62 13.99 2.00 3.08
C ALA A 62 13.84 2.84 4.37
N LEU A 63 12.59 3.07 4.82
CA LEU A 63 12.30 3.77 6.08
C LEU A 63 12.69 2.94 7.30
N GLN A 64 12.59 1.61 7.24
CA GLN A 64 13.12 0.70 8.28
C GLN A 64 14.64 0.79 8.34
N GLY A 65 15.33 0.76 7.19
CA GLY A 65 16.79 0.96 7.12
C GLY A 65 17.22 2.34 7.67
N TYR A 66 16.46 3.39 7.41
CA TYR A 66 16.68 4.71 8.03
C TYR A 66 16.53 4.63 9.55
N THR A 67 15.47 4.01 10.05
CA THR A 67 15.17 3.87 11.48
C THR A 67 16.32 3.22 12.22
N ILE A 68 16.84 2.11 11.70
CA ILE A 68 17.95 1.36 12.31
C ILE A 68 19.22 2.20 12.38
N LYS A 69 19.53 2.92 11.32
CA LYS A 69 20.72 3.81 11.29
C LYS A 69 20.61 4.98 12.25
N LEU A 70 19.40 5.50 12.44
CA LEU A 70 19.12 6.65 13.31
C LEU A 70 19.44 6.39 14.78
N TYR A 71 19.35 5.16 15.25
CA TYR A 71 19.62 4.84 16.66
C TYR A 71 21.02 5.22 17.11
N LYS A 72 22.04 5.02 16.27
CA LYS A 72 23.42 5.47 16.55
C LYS A 72 23.56 6.99 16.62
N GLU A 73 22.80 7.71 15.77
CA GLU A 73 22.76 9.16 15.81
C GLU A 73 22.13 9.68 17.13
N LEU A 74 21.05 9.01 17.59
CA LEU A 74 20.42 9.33 18.86
C LEU A 74 21.34 9.13 20.06
N GLU A 75 22.07 8.02 20.11
CA GLU A 75 23.08 7.78 21.16
C GLU A 75 24.14 8.88 21.18
N ALA A 76 24.68 9.22 20.00
CA ALA A 76 25.70 10.26 19.88
C ALA A 76 25.17 11.65 20.30
N LEU A 77 23.92 11.99 19.95
CA LEU A 77 23.30 13.27 20.27
C LEU A 77 22.94 13.40 21.75
N THR A 78 22.45 12.34 22.36
CA THR A 78 21.84 12.40 23.70
C THR A 78 22.75 11.90 24.82
N GLY A 79 23.75 11.08 24.47
CA GLY A 79 24.55 10.33 25.45
C GLY A 79 23.79 9.22 26.17
N LEU A 80 22.54 8.90 25.73
CA LEU A 80 21.78 7.77 26.25
C LEU A 80 22.06 6.53 25.42
N ASN A 81 22.14 5.37 26.08
CA ASN A 81 22.32 4.09 25.42
C ASN A 81 20.96 3.57 24.96
N CYS A 82 20.83 3.28 23.69
CA CYS A 82 19.64 2.64 23.10
C CYS A 82 19.68 1.09 23.29
N GLY A 83 20.74 0.54 23.85
CA GLY A 83 20.91 -0.92 23.97
C GLY A 83 20.98 -1.61 22.61
N LEU A 84 21.72 -1.02 21.67
CA LEU A 84 21.72 -1.43 20.27
C LEU A 84 22.65 -2.61 20.01
N HIS A 85 22.10 -3.74 19.59
CA HIS A 85 22.79 -4.97 19.24
C HIS A 85 22.55 -5.33 17.77
N HIS A 86 23.54 -5.09 16.90
CA HIS A 86 23.52 -5.52 15.51
C HIS A 86 24.08 -6.96 15.42
N VAL A 87 23.20 -7.92 15.55
CA VAL A 87 23.57 -9.36 15.58
C VAL A 87 23.25 -10.08 14.27
N GLY A 88 22.55 -9.41 13.37
CA GLY A 88 22.00 -10.01 12.15
C GLY A 88 20.71 -10.79 12.40
N GLY A 89 20.00 -11.11 11.31
CA GLY A 89 18.76 -11.88 11.33
C GLY A 89 18.77 -13.01 10.30
N ILE A 90 18.18 -14.13 10.65
CA ILE A 90 18.07 -15.33 9.82
C ILE A 90 16.59 -15.66 9.67
N THR A 91 16.04 -15.59 8.46
CA THR A 91 14.68 -16.06 8.16
C THR A 91 14.76 -17.41 7.48
N LEU A 92 14.33 -18.46 8.17
CA LEU A 92 14.44 -19.85 7.72
C LEU A 92 13.48 -20.16 6.56
N ALA A 93 13.91 -21.07 5.67
CA ALA A 93 13.09 -21.61 4.59
C ALA A 93 13.16 -23.14 4.57
N ASP A 94 12.02 -23.77 4.76
CA ASP A 94 11.84 -25.22 4.89
C ASP A 94 11.06 -25.83 3.72
N SER A 95 10.60 -25.00 2.78
CA SER A 95 9.86 -25.43 1.60
C SER A 95 10.36 -24.71 0.34
N PRO A 96 10.13 -25.29 -0.87
CA PRO A 96 10.44 -24.63 -2.14
C PRO A 96 9.75 -23.25 -2.27
N GLU A 97 8.50 -23.15 -1.84
CA GLU A 97 7.71 -21.91 -1.89
C GLU A 97 8.31 -20.84 -0.97
N ARG A 98 8.78 -21.23 0.23
CA ARG A 98 9.48 -20.32 1.13
C ARG A 98 10.84 -19.90 0.57
N MET A 99 11.52 -20.81 -0.14
CA MET A 99 12.75 -20.45 -0.87
C MET A 99 12.47 -19.45 -1.99
N ASP A 100 11.40 -19.61 -2.75
CA ASP A 100 10.99 -18.63 -3.77
C ASP A 100 10.68 -17.26 -3.13
N PHE A 101 9.98 -17.25 -1.98
CA PHE A 101 9.71 -16.03 -1.21
C PHE A 101 10.99 -15.29 -0.80
N ILE A 102 11.93 -15.97 -0.16
CA ILE A 102 13.18 -15.32 0.30
C ILE A 102 14.09 -14.88 -0.86
N LYS A 103 14.04 -15.58 -2.00
CA LYS A 103 14.76 -15.19 -3.21
C LYS A 103 14.13 -13.92 -3.83
N ALA A 104 12.79 -13.82 -3.88
CA ALA A 104 12.09 -12.62 -4.31
C ALA A 104 12.41 -11.43 -3.40
N ALA A 105 12.36 -11.62 -2.08
CA ALA A 105 12.74 -10.59 -1.09
C ALA A 105 14.19 -10.13 -1.28
N ARG A 106 15.14 -11.05 -1.46
CA ARG A 106 16.53 -10.69 -1.73
C ARG A 106 16.72 -9.91 -3.03
N ALA A 107 16.01 -10.29 -4.09
CA ALA A 107 16.06 -9.58 -5.36
C ALA A 107 15.61 -8.11 -5.17
N MET A 108 14.50 -7.89 -4.49
CA MET A 108 14.01 -6.55 -4.13
C MET A 108 15.04 -5.78 -3.28
N HIS A 109 15.65 -6.42 -2.28
CA HIS A 109 16.65 -5.79 -1.43
C HIS A 109 17.87 -5.28 -2.22
N ARG A 110 18.29 -5.96 -3.29
CA ARG A 110 19.38 -5.50 -4.16
C ARG A 110 19.09 -4.17 -4.84
N HIS A 111 17.86 -4.00 -5.34
CA HIS A 111 17.42 -2.73 -5.90
C HIS A 111 17.45 -1.61 -4.84
N MET A 112 17.13 -1.93 -3.58
CA MET A 112 17.10 -0.98 -2.47
C MET A 112 18.48 -0.70 -1.86
N GLY A 113 19.53 -1.42 -2.31
CA GLY A 113 20.89 -1.31 -1.76
C GLY A 113 21.04 -1.93 -0.37
N LEU A 114 20.19 -2.90 -0.01
CA LEU A 114 20.30 -3.69 1.21
C LEU A 114 21.14 -4.93 0.93
N ASP A 115 22.12 -5.19 1.81
CA ASP A 115 23.08 -6.28 1.66
C ASP A 115 22.60 -7.55 2.37
N THR A 116 21.64 -8.25 1.74
CA THR A 116 21.09 -9.51 2.25
C THR A 116 21.56 -10.71 1.43
N HIS A 117 21.65 -11.88 2.06
CA HIS A 117 22.23 -13.08 1.48
C HIS A 117 21.33 -14.30 1.66
N ILE A 118 21.27 -15.16 0.62
CA ILE A 118 20.75 -16.52 0.80
C ILE A 118 21.89 -17.38 1.31
N ILE A 119 21.67 -18.03 2.46
CA ILE A 119 22.66 -18.86 3.13
C ILE A 119 22.21 -20.33 3.22
N SER A 120 23.18 -21.23 3.23
CA SER A 120 22.96 -22.68 3.32
C SER A 120 22.69 -23.14 4.77
N PRO A 121 22.15 -24.38 4.96
CA PRO A 121 21.98 -24.96 6.29
C PRO A 121 23.28 -25.04 7.10
N GLU A 122 24.42 -25.25 6.44
CA GLU A 122 25.74 -25.26 7.10
C GLU A 122 26.14 -23.89 7.60
N GLU A 123 25.86 -22.83 6.83
CA GLU A 123 26.11 -21.46 7.23
C GLU A 123 25.18 -21.03 8.38
N ILE A 124 23.89 -21.42 8.33
CA ILE A 124 22.94 -21.23 9.44
C ILE A 124 23.54 -21.85 10.74
N LYS A 125 24.03 -23.11 10.67
CA LYS A 125 24.58 -23.80 11.82
C LYS A 125 25.83 -23.13 12.38
N LYS A 126 26.65 -22.49 11.54
CA LYS A 126 27.81 -21.70 11.98
C LYS A 126 27.39 -20.42 12.69
N LEU A 127 26.41 -19.70 12.16
CA LEU A 127 25.93 -18.45 12.75
C LEU A 127 25.14 -18.70 14.03
N SER A 128 24.27 -19.71 14.03
CA SER A 128 23.36 -20.05 15.13
C SER A 128 23.40 -21.57 15.42
N PRO A 129 24.38 -22.06 16.19
CA PRO A 129 24.53 -23.49 16.48
C PRO A 129 23.36 -24.14 17.24
N ILE A 130 22.49 -23.33 17.84
CA ILE A 130 21.28 -23.79 18.53
C ILE A 130 20.16 -24.22 17.58
N VAL A 131 20.23 -23.83 16.29
CA VAL A 131 19.22 -24.18 15.29
C VAL A 131 19.40 -25.63 14.82
N ASN A 132 18.34 -26.42 14.92
CA ASN A 132 18.26 -27.70 14.22
C ASN A 132 17.92 -27.45 12.76
N THR A 133 18.86 -27.70 11.85
CA THR A 133 18.72 -27.44 10.43
C THR A 133 18.07 -28.59 9.64
N GLN A 134 17.61 -29.64 10.32
CA GLN A 134 16.94 -30.76 9.65
C GLN A 134 15.65 -30.25 8.94
N GLY A 135 15.53 -30.53 7.64
CA GLY A 135 14.41 -30.08 6.80
C GLY A 135 14.50 -28.62 6.33
N ILE A 136 15.53 -27.87 6.71
CA ILE A 136 15.78 -26.51 6.21
C ILE A 136 16.49 -26.58 4.87
N LEU A 137 16.00 -25.83 3.88
CA LEU A 137 16.57 -25.70 2.54
C LEU A 137 17.58 -24.57 2.44
N GLY A 138 17.41 -23.53 3.26
CA GLY A 138 18.25 -22.36 3.31
C GLY A 138 17.63 -21.28 4.18
N ALA A 139 18.20 -20.08 4.14
CA ALA A 139 17.64 -18.90 4.84
C ALA A 139 18.02 -17.60 4.14
N LEU A 140 17.26 -16.54 4.42
CA LEU A 140 17.67 -15.17 4.16
C LEU A 140 18.41 -14.64 5.39
N TYR A 141 19.63 -14.18 5.22
CA TYR A 141 20.41 -13.50 6.23
C TYR A 141 20.48 -12.01 5.96
N ASP A 142 20.11 -11.20 6.97
CA ASP A 142 20.21 -9.74 6.95
C ASP A 142 21.19 -9.28 8.04
N PRO A 143 22.36 -8.73 7.68
CA PRO A 143 23.33 -8.25 8.66
C PRO A 143 22.90 -6.99 9.43
N LEU A 144 21.88 -6.27 8.96
CA LEU A 144 21.37 -5.06 9.61
C LEU A 144 20.36 -5.34 10.73
N ASP A 145 19.83 -6.55 10.78
CA ASP A 145 18.87 -6.95 11.82
C ASP A 145 19.51 -6.97 13.21
N GLY A 146 18.68 -6.85 14.22
CA GLY A 146 19.14 -6.85 15.60
C GLY A 146 18.05 -6.52 16.60
N HIS A 147 18.48 -6.10 17.80
CA HIS A 147 17.57 -5.68 18.86
C HIS A 147 18.13 -4.52 19.68
N LEU A 148 17.29 -3.95 20.53
CA LEU A 148 17.60 -2.79 21.34
C LEU A 148 16.75 -2.76 22.63
N ASP A 149 17.07 -1.82 23.51
CA ASP A 149 16.22 -1.48 24.66
C ASP A 149 15.06 -0.55 24.23
N PRO A 150 13.80 -1.03 24.27
CA PRO A 150 12.64 -0.25 23.93
C PRO A 150 12.50 1.07 24.73
N SER A 151 12.73 1.01 26.04
CA SER A 151 12.59 2.18 26.91
C SER A 151 13.75 3.15 26.72
N GLY A 152 14.99 2.67 26.70
CA GLY A 152 16.17 3.49 26.46
C GLY A 152 16.11 4.26 25.15
N THR A 153 15.72 3.56 24.06
CA THR A 153 15.54 4.17 22.73
C THR A 153 14.46 5.25 22.73
N THR A 154 13.32 5.01 23.37
CA THR A 154 12.22 5.98 23.44
C THR A 154 12.63 7.24 24.23
N HIS A 155 13.36 7.06 25.35
CA HIS A 155 13.91 8.17 26.12
C HIS A 155 14.99 8.93 25.34
N ALA A 156 15.77 8.24 24.48
CA ALA A 156 16.73 8.91 23.60
C ALA A 156 16.04 9.82 22.58
N TYR A 157 14.95 9.36 21.91
CA TYR A 157 14.13 10.25 21.07
C TYR A 157 13.59 11.45 21.83
N ALA A 158 12.99 11.22 23.01
CA ALA A 158 12.41 12.28 23.84
C ALA A 158 13.46 13.34 24.25
N LYS A 159 14.63 12.88 24.72
CA LYS A 159 15.74 13.75 25.09
C LYS A 159 16.30 14.52 23.90
N ALA A 160 16.45 13.87 22.73
CA ALA A 160 16.90 14.53 21.53
C ALA A 160 15.97 15.67 21.10
N ALA A 161 14.65 15.46 21.18
CA ALA A 161 13.67 16.49 20.93
C ALA A 161 13.74 17.64 21.95
N GLN A 162 13.92 17.33 23.25
CA GLN A 162 14.06 18.34 24.31
C GLN A 162 15.31 19.20 24.14
N ILE A 163 16.44 18.61 23.75
CA ILE A 163 17.68 19.35 23.43
C ILE A 163 17.41 20.38 22.32
N GLN A 164 16.49 20.10 21.41
CA GLN A 164 16.11 20.95 20.29
C GLN A 164 14.91 21.88 20.59
N GLY A 165 14.45 21.93 21.84
CA GLY A 165 13.45 22.91 22.32
C GLY A 165 12.03 22.37 22.52
N ALA A 166 11.76 21.08 22.26
CA ALA A 166 10.44 20.49 22.54
C ALA A 166 10.15 20.40 24.04
N GLU A 167 8.87 20.51 24.41
CA GLU A 167 8.39 20.29 25.77
C GLU A 167 7.63 18.96 25.89
N ILE A 168 7.76 18.30 27.04
CA ILE A 168 7.07 17.03 27.33
C ILE A 168 6.29 17.17 28.63
N TYR A 169 5.00 16.88 28.58
CA TYR A 169 4.06 16.96 29.69
C TYR A 169 3.56 15.58 30.06
N LEU A 170 4.13 15.00 31.12
CA LEU A 170 3.75 13.69 31.66
C LEU A 170 2.58 13.78 32.64
N ARG A 171 1.90 12.67 32.90
CA ARG A 171 0.76 12.54 33.83
C ARG A 171 -0.35 13.54 33.53
N ASN A 172 -0.53 13.84 32.26
CA ASN A 172 -1.44 14.87 31.78
C ASN A 172 -2.38 14.31 30.67
N PRO A 173 -3.34 13.45 31.04
CA PRO A 173 -4.25 12.88 30.05
C PRO A 173 -5.05 13.95 29.30
N VAL A 174 -5.16 13.79 27.99
CA VAL A 174 -6.10 14.53 27.16
C VAL A 174 -7.50 13.97 27.42
N THR A 175 -8.44 14.87 27.68
CA THR A 175 -9.83 14.51 28.01
C THR A 175 -10.83 14.98 26.99
N ASP A 176 -10.48 15.96 26.14
CA ASP A 176 -11.32 16.45 25.05
C ASP A 176 -10.50 17.12 23.97
N LEU A 177 -10.96 17.02 22.71
CA LEU A 177 -10.37 17.64 21.53
C LEU A 177 -11.45 18.38 20.75
N LYS A 178 -11.27 19.70 20.56
CA LYS A 178 -12.25 20.52 19.85
C LYS A 178 -11.59 21.33 18.74
N GLN A 179 -12.03 21.10 17.49
CA GLN A 179 -11.59 21.90 16.36
C GLN A 179 -12.24 23.28 16.37
N ARG A 180 -11.46 24.30 16.05
CA ARG A 180 -11.90 25.68 15.86
C ARG A 180 -12.24 25.96 14.39
N PRO A 181 -13.00 27.03 14.09
CA PRO A 181 -13.34 27.40 12.73
C PRO A 181 -12.14 27.71 11.80
N ASP A 182 -11.00 28.09 12.38
CA ASP A 182 -9.75 28.36 11.66
C ASP A 182 -8.91 27.11 11.39
N GLY A 183 -9.40 25.93 11.81
CA GLY A 183 -8.71 24.65 11.66
C GLY A 183 -7.72 24.32 12.77
N SER A 184 -7.51 25.23 13.74
CA SER A 184 -6.72 24.96 14.95
C SER A 184 -7.51 24.17 16.00
N TRP A 185 -6.88 23.78 17.10
CA TRP A 185 -7.42 22.84 18.09
C TRP A 185 -7.31 23.35 19.51
N ASP A 186 -8.38 23.20 20.28
CA ASP A 186 -8.38 23.29 21.73
C ASP A 186 -8.26 21.89 22.34
N ILE A 187 -7.19 21.64 23.07
CA ILE A 187 -6.87 20.36 23.70
C ILE A 187 -7.08 20.52 25.20
N THR A 188 -8.14 19.91 25.72
CA THR A 188 -8.41 19.88 27.16
C THR A 188 -7.63 18.73 27.80
N THR A 189 -6.88 19.06 28.83
CA THR A 189 -6.10 18.10 29.61
C THR A 189 -6.41 18.22 31.10
N LYS A 190 -5.99 17.23 31.89
CA LYS A 190 -6.11 17.27 33.35
C LYS A 190 -5.52 18.54 33.97
N ASN A 191 -4.40 19.03 33.39
CA ASN A 191 -3.64 20.16 33.97
C ASN A 191 -3.94 21.50 33.29
N GLY A 192 -5.00 21.59 32.49
CA GLY A 192 -5.42 22.80 31.78
C GLY A 192 -5.57 22.59 30.28
N MET A 193 -5.77 23.68 29.55
CA MET A 193 -6.01 23.65 28.10
C MET A 193 -4.78 24.11 27.34
N VAL A 194 -4.51 23.46 26.21
CA VAL A 194 -3.49 23.83 25.21
C VAL A 194 -4.18 24.15 23.90
N HIS A 195 -3.86 25.28 23.31
CA HIS A 195 -4.24 25.61 21.96
C HIS A 195 -3.10 25.20 21.00
N ALA A 196 -3.41 24.42 19.95
CA ALA A 196 -2.42 23.95 18.99
C ALA A 196 -2.88 24.22 17.54
N GLU A 197 -1.94 24.63 16.67
CA GLU A 197 -2.24 24.73 15.25
C GLU A 197 -2.47 23.33 14.64
N HIS A 198 -1.68 22.35 15.07
CA HIS A 198 -1.77 20.96 14.61
C HIS A 198 -1.83 19.98 15.79
N VAL A 199 -2.59 18.91 15.62
CA VAL A 199 -2.66 17.77 16.56
C VAL A 199 -2.17 16.51 15.88
N VAL A 200 -1.28 15.76 16.51
CA VAL A 200 -0.84 14.44 16.08
C VAL A 200 -1.36 13.39 17.06
N ASN A 201 -2.19 12.48 16.56
CA ASN A 201 -2.62 11.29 17.29
C ASN A 201 -1.56 10.18 17.16
N ALA A 202 -0.72 10.06 18.19
CA ALA A 202 0.24 8.96 18.39
C ALA A 202 -0.14 8.09 19.60
N GLY A 203 -1.44 7.98 19.89
CA GLY A 203 -2.03 7.39 21.10
C GLY A 203 -1.90 5.89 21.25
N GLY A 204 -1.29 5.18 20.28
CA GLY A 204 -1.06 3.74 20.36
C GLY A 204 -2.33 2.95 20.65
N LEU A 205 -2.40 2.31 21.82
CA LEU A 205 -3.59 1.54 22.27
C LEU A 205 -4.86 2.39 22.37
N TRP A 206 -4.74 3.71 22.59
CA TRP A 206 -5.87 4.66 22.71
C TRP A 206 -6.06 5.53 21.46
N ALA A 207 -5.37 5.22 20.36
CA ALA A 207 -5.47 6.05 19.15
C ALA A 207 -6.88 6.07 18.56
N ARG A 208 -7.61 4.97 18.67
CA ARG A 208 -9.01 4.86 18.25
C ARG A 208 -9.92 5.75 19.09
N GLU A 209 -9.77 5.73 20.40
CA GLU A 209 -10.55 6.53 21.34
C GLU A 209 -10.28 8.03 21.17
N LEU A 210 -9.03 8.43 20.88
CA LEU A 210 -8.69 9.81 20.53
C LEU A 210 -9.33 10.23 19.19
N GLY A 211 -9.41 9.32 18.21
CA GLY A 211 -10.13 9.54 16.96
C GLY A 211 -11.63 9.74 17.20
N GLU A 212 -12.23 8.93 18.07
CA GLU A 212 -13.66 9.02 18.43
C GLU A 212 -14.01 10.37 19.09
N MET A 213 -13.09 11.00 19.86
CA MET A 213 -13.30 12.35 20.42
C MET A 213 -13.54 13.41 19.33
N VAL A 214 -13.01 13.22 18.13
CA VAL A 214 -13.14 14.13 16.99
C VAL A 214 -14.07 13.60 15.90
N GLY A 215 -14.82 12.54 16.18
CA GLY A 215 -15.80 11.94 15.27
C GLY A 215 -15.23 11.07 14.16
N VAL A 216 -13.99 10.59 14.29
CA VAL A 216 -13.30 9.75 13.29
C VAL A 216 -13.07 8.35 13.82
N PHE A 217 -13.37 7.35 13.00
CA PHE A 217 -13.01 5.97 13.25
C PHE A 217 -11.65 5.65 12.57
N LEU A 218 -10.61 5.43 13.36
CA LEU A 218 -9.33 4.93 12.85
C LEU A 218 -9.37 3.40 12.80
N PRO A 219 -9.12 2.78 11.62
CA PRO A 219 -9.25 1.33 11.45
C PRO A 219 -8.04 0.60 12.03
N LEU A 220 -8.00 0.48 13.33
CA LEU A 220 -7.00 -0.29 14.07
C LEU A 220 -7.62 -1.09 15.20
N HIS A 221 -6.95 -2.16 15.59
CA HIS A 221 -7.38 -2.99 16.71
C HIS A 221 -6.18 -3.54 17.48
N PRO A 222 -6.19 -3.51 18.83
CA PRO A 222 -5.16 -4.18 19.62
C PRO A 222 -5.32 -5.70 19.58
N MET A 223 -4.17 -6.41 19.52
CA MET A 223 -4.06 -7.87 19.63
C MET A 223 -3.20 -8.21 20.84
N GLU A 224 -3.53 -9.30 21.52
CA GLU A 224 -2.65 -9.90 22.52
C GLU A 224 -1.48 -10.57 21.84
N HIS A 225 -0.29 -10.47 22.42
CA HIS A 225 0.90 -11.15 21.94
C HIS A 225 1.76 -11.63 23.10
N GLN A 226 2.24 -12.86 22.99
CA GLN A 226 3.02 -13.50 24.03
C GLN A 226 4.43 -13.84 23.60
N TYR A 227 5.37 -13.63 24.51
CA TYR A 227 6.71 -14.19 24.40
C TYR A 227 7.22 -14.66 25.76
N LEU A 228 8.16 -15.60 25.73
CA LEU A 228 8.80 -16.16 26.91
C LEU A 228 10.27 -15.74 26.96
N ILE A 229 10.77 -15.53 28.16
CA ILE A 229 12.20 -15.37 28.45
C ILE A 229 12.65 -16.59 29.23
N THR A 230 13.71 -17.26 28.76
CA THR A 230 14.24 -18.45 29.43
C THR A 230 15.17 -18.06 30.57
N ASP A 231 15.45 -19.02 31.46
CA ASP A 231 16.61 -18.98 32.35
C ASP A 231 17.92 -18.98 31.53
N ASP A 232 19.05 -18.79 32.21
CA ASP A 232 20.40 -18.84 31.61
C ASP A 232 20.67 -20.21 30.97
N LEU A 233 21.14 -20.22 29.71
CA LEU A 233 21.39 -21.42 28.92
C LEU A 233 22.88 -21.57 28.62
N PRO A 234 23.49 -22.74 28.87
CA PRO A 234 24.89 -22.99 28.55
C PRO A 234 25.23 -22.72 27.07
N GLU A 235 24.36 -23.10 26.17
CA GLU A 235 24.49 -22.90 24.72
C GLU A 235 24.55 -21.42 24.31
N VAL A 236 24.12 -20.52 25.20
CA VAL A 236 24.12 -19.05 24.99
C VAL A 236 25.34 -18.43 25.69
N PHE A 237 25.48 -18.62 27.00
CA PHE A 237 26.48 -17.88 27.79
C PHE A 237 27.93 -18.40 27.67
N THR A 238 28.13 -19.56 27.05
CA THR A 238 29.52 -20.07 26.79
C THR A 238 30.10 -19.55 25.47
N ARG A 239 29.36 -18.73 24.75
CA ARG A 239 29.75 -18.17 23.45
C ARG A 239 30.42 -16.81 23.60
N ASP A 240 31.43 -16.56 22.75
CA ASP A 240 32.09 -15.26 22.67
C ASP A 240 31.26 -14.24 21.84
N ALA A 241 30.43 -14.72 20.90
CA ALA A 241 29.60 -13.90 20.04
C ALA A 241 28.11 -14.10 20.34
N GLU A 242 27.38 -13.03 20.34
CA GLU A 242 25.91 -13.02 20.47
C GLU A 242 25.24 -13.72 19.28
N LEU A 243 24.12 -14.41 19.55
CA LEU A 243 23.35 -15.12 18.53
C LEU A 243 22.57 -14.15 17.64
N PRO A 244 22.54 -14.37 16.32
CA PRO A 244 21.62 -13.63 15.45
C PRO A 244 20.17 -13.95 15.78
N HIS A 245 19.26 -13.05 15.41
CA HIS A 245 17.83 -13.36 15.44
C HIS A 245 17.52 -14.52 14.51
N VAL A 246 16.57 -15.36 14.90
CA VAL A 246 16.07 -16.43 14.03
C VAL A 246 14.55 -16.30 13.93
N MET A 247 14.05 -16.16 12.72
CA MET A 247 12.65 -16.28 12.40
C MET A 247 12.39 -17.67 11.82
N ASP A 248 11.53 -18.45 12.48
CA ASP A 248 11.07 -19.74 11.99
C ASP A 248 9.61 -19.66 11.57
N PRO A 249 9.33 -19.34 10.29
CA PRO A 249 7.95 -19.19 9.83
C PRO A 249 7.10 -20.45 9.94
N ALA A 250 7.72 -21.64 9.84
CA ALA A 250 7.01 -22.90 9.98
C ALA A 250 6.50 -23.14 11.41
N GLY A 251 7.25 -22.66 12.41
CA GLY A 251 6.85 -22.71 13.82
C GLY A 251 6.15 -21.44 14.31
N GLU A 252 5.82 -20.50 13.42
CA GLU A 252 5.18 -19.22 13.76
C GLU A 252 5.91 -18.46 14.88
N SER A 253 7.25 -18.61 14.92
CA SER A 253 8.07 -18.12 16.02
C SER A 253 9.25 -17.27 15.57
N TYR A 254 9.67 -16.40 16.49
CA TYR A 254 10.95 -15.70 16.40
C TYR A 254 11.74 -15.93 17.69
N LEU A 255 13.05 -15.93 17.56
CA LEU A 255 13.96 -16.16 18.68
C LEU A 255 15.11 -15.15 18.64
N ARG A 256 15.48 -14.60 19.79
CA ARG A 256 16.67 -13.78 19.98
C ARG A 256 17.34 -14.05 21.33
N GLN A 257 18.59 -13.69 21.43
CA GLN A 257 19.29 -13.72 22.72
C GLN A 257 18.81 -12.61 23.65
N GLU A 258 18.69 -12.89 24.95
CA GLU A 258 18.40 -11.94 26.02
C GLU A 258 19.35 -12.19 27.18
N GLY A 259 20.42 -11.40 27.27
CA GLY A 259 21.48 -11.64 28.25
C GLY A 259 22.10 -13.01 28.06
N LYS A 260 21.94 -13.94 29.05
CA LYS A 260 22.41 -15.30 29.01
C LYS A 260 21.35 -16.35 28.62
N GLY A 261 20.13 -15.92 28.38
CA GLY A 261 19.02 -16.75 27.96
C GLY A 261 18.49 -16.35 26.58
N LEU A 262 17.26 -16.76 26.28
CA LEU A 262 16.60 -16.54 25.00
C LEU A 262 15.22 -15.90 25.20
N VAL A 263 14.81 -15.02 24.29
CA VAL A 263 13.42 -14.65 24.07
C VAL A 263 12.88 -15.51 22.95
N ILE A 264 11.71 -16.12 23.15
CA ILE A 264 10.94 -16.74 22.10
C ILE A 264 9.54 -16.14 22.05
N GLY A 265 9.15 -15.59 20.91
CA GLY A 265 7.81 -15.04 20.69
C GLY A 265 7.08 -15.78 19.57
N ILE A 266 5.77 -15.83 19.69
CA ILE A 266 4.90 -16.66 18.84
C ILE A 266 3.73 -15.84 18.32
N TYR A 267 3.44 -16.00 17.03
CA TYR A 267 2.24 -15.45 16.39
C TYR A 267 1.24 -16.58 16.11
N GLU A 268 0.52 -16.93 17.15
CA GLU A 268 -0.38 -18.09 17.15
C GLU A 268 -1.63 -17.89 16.26
N GLN A 269 -2.14 -19.02 15.71
CA GLN A 269 -3.36 -19.01 14.89
C GLN A 269 -4.62 -18.75 15.73
N ASP A 270 -4.66 -19.24 16.98
CA ASP A 270 -5.77 -19.01 17.91
C ASP A 270 -5.58 -17.71 18.70
N CYS A 271 -5.43 -16.60 17.97
CA CYS A 271 -5.18 -15.30 18.54
C CYS A 271 -6.46 -14.58 18.96
N ASP A 272 -6.36 -13.75 19.99
CA ASP A 272 -7.47 -12.95 20.51
C ASP A 272 -7.25 -11.45 20.26
N PRO A 273 -8.23 -10.78 19.61
CA PRO A 273 -8.34 -9.33 19.68
C PRO A 273 -8.60 -8.88 21.12
N TRP A 274 -7.88 -7.84 21.54
CA TRP A 274 -8.02 -7.26 22.88
C TRP A 274 -8.78 -5.93 22.84
N ALA A 275 -9.45 -5.56 23.94
CA ALA A 275 -10.17 -4.30 24.09
C ALA A 275 -11.21 -4.06 22.97
N LEU A 276 -12.11 -5.04 22.76
CA LEU A 276 -13.15 -4.97 21.73
C LEU A 276 -14.04 -3.73 21.87
N ASP A 277 -14.35 -3.33 23.10
CA ASP A 277 -15.21 -2.20 23.43
C ASP A 277 -14.44 -0.91 23.73
N GLY A 278 -13.13 -0.90 23.51
CA GLY A 278 -12.25 0.22 23.78
C GLY A 278 -11.20 -0.09 24.85
N THR A 279 -10.06 0.58 24.73
CA THR A 279 -8.98 0.47 25.71
C THR A 279 -9.33 1.24 26.97
N ARG A 280 -9.28 0.57 28.12
CA ARG A 280 -9.54 1.24 29.40
C ARG A 280 -8.59 2.42 29.61
N TRP A 281 -9.13 3.55 30.06
CA TRP A 281 -8.32 4.76 30.31
C TRP A 281 -7.33 4.61 31.48
N ASP A 282 -7.55 3.69 32.38
CA ASP A 282 -6.68 3.41 33.54
C ASP A 282 -5.62 2.32 33.24
N PHE A 283 -5.66 1.66 32.06
CA PHE A 283 -4.64 0.69 31.64
C PHE A 283 -3.30 1.38 31.42
N GLY A 284 -2.20 0.77 31.85
CA GLY A 284 -0.82 1.25 31.61
C GLY A 284 0.18 0.57 32.53
N HIS A 285 1.34 0.19 31.99
CA HIS A 285 2.36 -0.64 32.65
C HIS A 285 1.79 -1.94 33.22
N GLU A 286 0.79 -2.48 32.54
CA GLU A 286 0.13 -3.73 32.90
C GLU A 286 0.38 -4.78 31.83
N LEU A 287 0.57 -6.03 32.25
CA LEU A 287 0.54 -7.20 31.36
C LEU A 287 -0.81 -7.90 31.48
N LEU A 288 -1.15 -8.65 30.46
CA LEU A 288 -2.34 -9.50 30.43
C LEU A 288 -2.02 -10.87 31.03
N ASP A 289 -3.08 -11.61 31.39
CA ASP A 289 -2.92 -12.99 31.89
C ASP A 289 -2.23 -13.88 30.86
N ASN A 290 -1.37 -14.76 31.33
CA ASN A 290 -0.66 -15.71 30.48
C ASN A 290 -1.62 -16.75 29.90
N LYS A 291 -1.50 -17.03 28.61
CA LYS A 291 -2.32 -17.98 27.85
C LYS A 291 -1.45 -19.01 27.12
N LEU A 292 -0.67 -19.79 27.87
CA LEU A 292 0.29 -20.75 27.31
C LEU A 292 -0.38 -21.82 26.45
N ASP A 293 -1.62 -22.21 26.79
CA ASP A 293 -2.36 -23.22 26.02
C ASP A 293 -2.55 -22.81 24.55
N ARG A 294 -2.68 -21.51 24.27
CA ARG A 294 -2.83 -20.99 22.90
C ARG A 294 -1.58 -21.12 22.05
N ILE A 295 -0.42 -21.16 22.67
CA ILE A 295 0.88 -21.21 21.97
C ILE A 295 1.57 -22.57 22.09
N SER A 296 0.90 -23.57 22.69
CA SER A 296 1.48 -24.89 22.99
C SER A 296 2.02 -25.59 21.74
N ASP A 297 1.24 -25.61 20.64
CA ASP A 297 1.63 -26.31 19.40
C ASP A 297 2.87 -25.67 18.76
N SER A 298 2.92 -24.34 18.74
CA SER A 298 4.07 -23.59 18.23
C SER A 298 5.29 -23.75 19.14
N LEU A 299 5.10 -23.86 20.49
CA LEU A 299 6.18 -24.17 21.41
C LEU A 299 6.73 -25.59 21.19
N GLU A 300 5.87 -26.58 20.97
CA GLU A 300 6.32 -27.94 20.63
C GLU A 300 7.14 -27.96 19.34
N PHE A 301 6.74 -27.18 18.35
CA PHE A 301 7.52 -27.02 17.11
C PHE A 301 8.86 -26.33 17.39
N ALA A 302 8.85 -25.27 18.21
CA ALA A 302 10.06 -24.53 18.57
C ALA A 302 11.08 -25.43 19.33
N PHE A 303 10.64 -26.36 20.17
CA PHE A 303 11.55 -27.32 20.83
C PHE A 303 12.25 -28.22 19.80
N LYS A 304 11.58 -28.62 18.74
CA LYS A 304 12.21 -29.40 17.66
C LYS A 304 13.21 -28.55 16.86
N ARG A 305 12.93 -27.26 16.68
CA ARG A 305 13.79 -26.30 15.95
C ARG A 305 14.97 -25.83 16.80
N PHE A 306 14.75 -25.64 18.10
CA PHE A 306 15.74 -25.18 19.07
C PHE A 306 15.82 -26.14 20.27
N PRO A 307 16.54 -27.28 20.14
CA PRO A 307 16.52 -28.34 21.17
C PRO A 307 16.96 -27.89 22.57
N CYS A 308 17.75 -26.83 22.67
CA CYS A 308 18.14 -26.26 23.98
C CYS A 308 16.93 -25.74 24.78
N LEU A 309 15.79 -25.48 24.15
CA LEU A 309 14.58 -25.05 24.84
C LEU A 309 13.86 -26.17 25.59
N GLU A 310 14.07 -27.45 25.24
CA GLU A 310 13.44 -28.60 25.94
C GLU A 310 13.80 -28.68 27.44
N THR A 311 14.97 -28.20 27.78
CA THR A 311 15.47 -28.21 29.17
C THR A 311 15.50 -26.82 29.79
N ALA A 312 15.11 -25.79 29.07
CA ALA A 312 15.11 -24.42 29.54
C ALA A 312 14.04 -24.19 30.60
N GLY A 313 14.38 -23.57 31.71
CA GLY A 313 13.39 -22.98 32.62
C GLY A 313 12.82 -21.71 32.04
N ILE A 314 11.59 -21.36 32.45
CA ILE A 314 10.94 -20.10 32.07
C ILE A 314 11.14 -19.08 33.17
N LYS A 315 11.91 -18.02 32.88
CA LYS A 315 12.16 -16.90 33.79
C LYS A 315 10.97 -15.93 33.84
N THR A 316 10.42 -15.63 32.70
CA THR A 316 9.33 -14.65 32.58
C THR A 316 8.46 -14.93 31.35
N ILE A 317 7.17 -14.71 31.50
CA ILE A 317 6.20 -14.70 30.39
C ILE A 317 5.66 -13.29 30.27
N VAL A 318 5.67 -12.75 29.09
CA VAL A 318 5.10 -11.44 28.77
C VAL A 318 3.92 -11.65 27.82
N ASN A 319 2.71 -11.26 28.26
CA ASN A 319 1.54 -11.15 27.40
C ASN A 319 1.09 -9.69 27.42
N GLY A 320 1.20 -9.01 26.27
CA GLY A 320 0.91 -7.60 26.19
C GLY A 320 0.21 -7.19 24.89
N PRO A 321 -0.66 -6.15 24.94
CA PRO A 321 -1.39 -5.72 23.75
C PRO A 321 -0.57 -4.77 22.90
N PHE A 322 -0.70 -4.88 21.57
CA PHE A 322 -0.20 -3.89 20.61
C PHE A 322 -1.10 -3.79 19.38
N THR A 323 -1.03 -2.70 18.63
CA THR A 323 -2.03 -2.31 17.64
C THR A 323 -1.67 -2.70 16.22
N PHE A 324 -2.70 -3.10 15.45
CA PHE A 324 -2.62 -3.40 14.02
C PHE A 324 -3.70 -2.64 13.24
N ALA A 325 -3.36 -2.18 12.05
CA ALA A 325 -4.34 -1.88 11.01
C ALA A 325 -4.72 -3.16 10.23
N PRO A 326 -5.75 -3.14 9.36
CA PRO A 326 -6.22 -4.33 8.64
C PRO A 326 -5.15 -5.04 7.78
N ASP A 327 -4.18 -4.30 7.25
CA ASP A 327 -3.05 -4.80 6.46
C ASP A 327 -1.73 -4.92 7.26
N GLY A 328 -1.75 -4.58 8.55
CA GLY A 328 -0.57 -4.58 9.43
C GLY A 328 0.38 -3.40 9.22
N ASN A 329 0.14 -2.51 8.26
CA ASN A 329 0.95 -1.31 8.06
C ASN A 329 0.46 -0.14 8.92
N PRO A 330 1.33 0.84 9.26
CA PRO A 330 0.94 2.03 10.03
C PRO A 330 -0.21 2.83 9.42
N LEU A 331 -0.82 3.70 10.22
CA LEU A 331 -1.79 4.72 9.82
C LEU A 331 -1.17 6.10 9.99
N VAL A 332 -0.67 6.69 8.90
CA VAL A 332 0.12 7.94 8.91
C VAL A 332 -0.49 8.97 7.97
N GLY A 333 -0.44 10.23 8.37
CA GLY A 333 -0.82 11.35 7.52
C GLY A 333 -2.06 12.12 7.99
N PRO A 334 -2.47 13.15 7.23
CA PRO A 334 -3.63 13.96 7.56
C PRO A 334 -4.91 13.14 7.42
N VAL A 335 -5.73 13.17 8.46
CA VAL A 335 -6.98 12.39 8.50
C VAL A 335 -8.02 13.06 7.60
N PRO A 336 -8.65 12.34 6.66
CA PRO A 336 -9.70 12.88 5.81
C PRO A 336 -10.85 13.53 6.61
N GLY A 337 -11.38 14.65 6.15
CA GLY A 337 -12.48 15.36 6.79
C GLY A 337 -12.10 16.25 7.98
N LEU A 338 -10.84 16.23 8.44
CA LEU A 338 -10.35 17.08 9.53
C LEU A 338 -9.19 17.96 9.06
N GLN A 339 -9.21 19.23 9.47
CA GLN A 339 -8.08 20.14 9.22
C GLN A 339 -7.05 19.99 10.34
N ASN A 340 -5.77 19.89 9.98
CA ASN A 340 -4.64 19.90 10.91
C ASN A 340 -4.69 18.80 12.00
N TYR A 341 -5.42 17.71 11.76
CA TYR A 341 -5.42 16.53 12.59
C TYR A 341 -4.68 15.39 11.84
N TRP A 342 -3.65 14.86 12.48
CA TRP A 342 -2.71 13.91 11.86
C TRP A 342 -2.73 12.58 12.61
N SER A 343 -2.76 11.49 11.87
CA SER A 343 -2.59 10.15 12.42
C SER A 343 -1.13 9.71 12.36
N CYS A 344 -0.66 9.07 13.42
CA CYS A 344 0.63 8.38 13.48
C CYS A 344 0.52 7.20 14.45
N CYS A 345 -0.24 6.18 14.05
CA CYS A 345 -0.62 5.07 14.93
C CYS A 345 -0.65 3.73 14.20
N ALA A 346 -1.05 2.66 14.87
CA ALA A 346 -1.02 1.28 14.37
C ALA A 346 0.37 0.82 13.90
N VAL A 347 1.43 1.34 14.49
CA VAL A 347 2.82 0.98 14.15
C VAL A 347 3.20 -0.26 14.93
N MET A 348 2.85 -1.45 14.40
CA MET A 348 3.05 -2.71 15.11
C MET A 348 4.54 -3.07 15.28
N ALA A 349 5.37 -2.75 14.31
CA ALA A 349 6.83 -2.97 14.33
C ALA A 349 7.58 -1.67 14.74
N GLY A 350 7.25 -1.12 15.91
CA GLY A 350 7.69 0.22 16.35
C GLY A 350 9.19 0.47 16.26
N PHE A 351 10.03 -0.52 16.51
CA PHE A 351 11.48 -0.38 16.47
C PHE A 351 12.11 -0.64 15.09
N SER A 352 11.38 -1.24 14.16
CA SER A 352 11.76 -1.25 12.74
C SER A 352 11.28 0.02 12.03
N GLN A 353 10.08 0.50 12.33
CA GLN A 353 9.36 1.49 11.52
C GLN A 353 9.30 2.88 12.14
N GLY A 354 9.33 2.99 13.48
CA GLY A 354 8.98 4.23 14.19
C GLY A 354 9.81 5.45 13.80
N GLY A 355 11.10 5.29 13.51
CA GLY A 355 11.96 6.38 13.04
C GLY A 355 11.53 6.90 11.67
N GLY A 356 11.31 5.99 10.71
CA GLY A 356 10.88 6.33 9.35
C GLY A 356 9.46 6.89 9.30
N VAL A 357 8.55 6.35 10.12
CA VAL A 357 7.17 6.84 10.27
C VAL A 357 7.17 8.27 10.83
N GLY A 358 7.95 8.53 11.88
CA GLY A 358 8.06 9.86 12.45
C GLY A 358 8.69 10.88 11.48
N LEU A 359 9.70 10.45 10.72
CA LEU A 359 10.31 11.28 9.66
C LEU A 359 9.27 11.65 8.59
N SER A 360 8.59 10.66 8.03
CA SER A 360 7.63 10.87 6.94
C SER A 360 6.49 11.80 7.35
N LEU A 361 5.97 11.66 8.58
CA LEU A 361 4.94 12.55 9.08
C LEU A 361 5.48 13.98 9.29
N ALA A 362 6.66 14.13 9.89
CA ALA A 362 7.27 15.42 10.11
C ALA A 362 7.59 16.14 8.79
N GLU A 363 8.13 15.45 7.79
CA GLU A 363 8.33 16.00 6.44
C GLU A 363 7.00 16.46 5.84
N TRP A 364 5.95 15.64 5.95
CA TRP A 364 4.63 16.00 5.42
C TRP A 364 4.07 17.27 6.09
N MET A 365 4.22 17.39 7.41
CA MET A 365 3.77 18.58 8.14
C MET A 365 4.58 19.83 7.79
N VAL A 366 5.90 19.71 7.73
CA VAL A 366 6.82 20.84 7.51
C VAL A 366 6.91 21.28 6.05
N HIS A 367 6.95 20.31 5.12
CA HIS A 367 7.17 20.55 3.67
C HIS A 367 5.91 20.42 2.84
N GLY A 368 4.79 19.93 3.41
CA GLY A 368 3.51 19.73 2.71
C GLY A 368 3.38 18.39 2.02
N GLU A 369 4.45 17.61 1.89
CA GLU A 369 4.47 16.25 1.37
C GLU A 369 5.69 15.48 1.91
N PRO A 370 5.62 14.15 2.06
CA PRO A 370 6.76 13.34 2.44
C PRO A 370 7.75 13.19 1.27
N SER A 371 9.02 12.94 1.59
CA SER A 371 10.08 12.76 0.57
C SER A 371 9.92 11.51 -0.29
N ARG A 372 9.11 10.54 0.18
CA ARG A 372 8.82 9.26 -0.49
C ARG A 372 7.32 9.03 -0.55
N ASP A 373 6.88 8.21 -1.51
CA ASP A 373 5.52 7.68 -1.47
C ASP A 373 5.32 6.79 -0.22
N ILE A 374 4.34 7.15 0.58
CA ILE A 374 3.97 6.42 1.79
C ILE A 374 2.52 5.92 1.74
N PHE A 375 1.94 5.76 0.55
CA PHE A 375 0.55 5.32 0.43
C PHE A 375 0.30 3.97 1.12
N ALA A 376 1.30 3.08 1.16
CA ALA A 376 1.23 1.82 1.90
C ALA A 376 0.95 1.99 3.40
N MET A 377 1.21 3.17 3.97
CA MET A 377 0.88 3.51 5.37
C MET A 377 0.01 4.76 5.51
N ASP A 378 -0.43 5.40 4.41
CA ASP A 378 -1.33 6.56 4.46
C ASP A 378 -2.68 6.16 5.05
N VAL A 379 -3.16 6.93 6.03
CA VAL A 379 -4.49 6.72 6.62
C VAL A 379 -5.62 6.78 5.59
N ALA A 380 -5.45 7.55 4.50
CA ALA A 380 -6.43 7.69 3.42
C ALA A 380 -6.48 6.48 2.44
N ARG A 381 -5.72 5.40 2.69
CA ARG A 381 -5.93 4.12 1.98
C ARG A 381 -7.17 3.37 2.46
N TYR A 382 -7.74 3.81 3.58
CA TYR A 382 -8.98 3.30 4.14
C TYR A 382 -10.05 4.38 4.15
N GLY A 383 -11.28 3.97 3.81
CA GLY A 383 -12.47 4.80 3.85
C GLY A 383 -13.54 4.25 4.78
N ASP A 384 -14.76 4.77 4.66
CA ASP A 384 -15.91 4.40 5.49
C ASP A 384 -16.29 2.91 5.43
N PHE A 385 -15.79 2.16 4.44
CA PHE A 385 -15.98 0.71 4.37
C PHE A 385 -15.31 -0.03 5.55
N CYS A 386 -14.29 0.55 6.18
CA CYS A 386 -13.59 -0.05 7.32
C CYS A 386 -14.41 0.03 8.62
N THR A 387 -15.50 -0.70 8.69
CA THR A 387 -16.29 -0.82 9.93
C THR A 387 -15.51 -1.49 11.05
N LYS A 388 -15.98 -1.35 12.32
CA LYS A 388 -15.38 -2.04 13.49
C LYS A 388 -15.26 -3.55 13.27
N ALA A 389 -16.30 -4.19 12.71
CA ALA A 389 -16.31 -5.62 12.42
C ALA A 389 -15.32 -6.03 11.34
N TYR A 390 -15.27 -5.28 10.23
CA TYR A 390 -14.31 -5.50 9.15
C TYR A 390 -12.87 -5.37 9.68
N THR A 391 -12.58 -4.28 10.38
CA THR A 391 -11.26 -4.01 10.97
C THR A 391 -10.82 -5.14 11.88
N ARG A 392 -11.68 -5.58 12.80
CA ARG A 392 -11.37 -6.71 13.70
C ARG A 392 -11.04 -7.99 12.96
N ASN A 393 -11.85 -8.35 11.96
CA ASN A 393 -11.65 -9.59 11.21
C ASN A 393 -10.36 -9.55 10.39
N LYS A 394 -10.07 -8.42 9.74
CA LYS A 394 -8.83 -8.24 8.97
C LYS A 394 -7.59 -8.19 9.86
N VAL A 395 -7.65 -7.51 11.00
CA VAL A 395 -6.55 -7.46 11.96
C VAL A 395 -6.24 -8.87 12.49
N ARG A 396 -7.27 -9.65 12.84
CA ARG A 396 -7.06 -11.05 13.27
C ARG A 396 -6.41 -11.88 12.18
N GLU A 397 -6.90 -11.80 10.93
CA GLU A 397 -6.33 -12.50 9.78
C GLU A 397 -4.87 -12.09 9.53
N ASN A 398 -4.56 -10.78 9.64
CA ASN A 398 -3.20 -10.28 9.47
C ASN A 398 -2.25 -10.82 10.55
N TYR A 399 -2.69 -10.85 11.81
CA TYR A 399 -1.92 -11.44 12.91
C TYR A 399 -1.64 -12.92 12.66
N GLN A 400 -2.68 -13.72 12.34
CA GLN A 400 -2.57 -15.15 12.04
C GLN A 400 -1.60 -15.43 10.89
N LYS A 401 -1.58 -14.54 9.90
CA LYS A 401 -0.74 -14.71 8.68
C LYS A 401 0.62 -14.03 8.78
N ARG A 402 1.05 -13.60 9.98
CA ARG A 402 2.30 -12.87 10.16
C ARG A 402 3.53 -13.56 9.57
N PHE A 403 3.60 -14.87 9.69
CA PHE A 403 4.68 -15.71 9.16
C PHE A 403 4.31 -16.47 7.88
N SER A 404 3.10 -16.28 7.36
CA SER A 404 2.70 -16.89 6.09
C SER A 404 3.48 -16.29 4.92
N ILE A 405 3.59 -17.05 3.83
CA ILE A 405 4.10 -16.51 2.58
C ILE A 405 3.07 -15.53 2.02
N SER A 406 3.51 -14.31 1.68
CA SER A 406 2.71 -13.39 0.89
C SER A 406 2.94 -13.66 -0.59
N TYR A 407 1.97 -14.24 -1.24
CA TYR A 407 2.05 -14.51 -2.67
C TYR A 407 1.56 -13.32 -3.49
N PRO A 408 2.11 -13.10 -4.69
CA PRO A 408 1.55 -12.16 -5.63
C PRO A 408 0.09 -12.49 -5.92
N ASN A 409 -0.77 -11.47 -5.92
CA ASN A 409 -2.19 -11.60 -6.24
C ASN A 409 -3.02 -12.47 -5.28
N GLU A 410 -2.51 -12.83 -4.10
CA GLU A 410 -3.28 -13.57 -3.09
C GLU A 410 -4.44 -12.73 -2.55
N GLU A 411 -5.60 -13.34 -2.46
CA GLU A 411 -6.82 -12.73 -1.93
C GLU A 411 -7.17 -13.34 -0.58
N LEU A 412 -7.13 -12.53 0.48
CA LEU A 412 -7.40 -12.97 1.83
C LEU A 412 -8.90 -12.93 2.15
N PRO A 413 -9.48 -14.00 2.73
CA PRO A 413 -10.93 -14.17 2.84
C PRO A 413 -11.62 -13.38 3.97
N ALA A 414 -10.92 -12.94 5.02
CA ALA A 414 -11.58 -12.32 6.16
C ALA A 414 -12.33 -11.03 5.80
N GLY A 415 -13.52 -10.84 6.36
CA GLY A 415 -14.34 -9.66 6.11
C GLY A 415 -14.93 -9.57 4.70
N ARG A 416 -15.03 -10.68 3.99
CA ARG A 416 -15.55 -10.76 2.61
C ARG A 416 -16.79 -11.68 2.50
N PRO A 417 -17.74 -11.39 1.56
CA PRO A 417 -17.83 -10.13 0.82
C PRO A 417 -18.26 -8.97 1.74
N LEU A 418 -17.72 -7.76 1.54
CA LEU A 418 -18.15 -6.57 2.28
C LEU A 418 -19.15 -5.75 1.43
N ASN A 419 -18.71 -5.25 0.31
CA ASN A 419 -19.55 -4.55 -0.64
C ASN A 419 -19.56 -5.28 -1.99
N THR A 420 -20.73 -5.33 -2.63
CA THR A 420 -20.93 -5.99 -3.93
C THR A 420 -21.72 -5.09 -4.86
N THR A 421 -21.51 -5.24 -6.16
CA THR A 421 -22.36 -4.60 -7.16
C THR A 421 -23.70 -5.36 -7.31
N PRO A 422 -24.76 -4.75 -7.87
CA PRO A 422 -25.99 -5.47 -8.21
C PRO A 422 -25.79 -6.64 -9.16
N ALA A 423 -24.75 -6.63 -9.99
CA ALA A 423 -24.41 -7.73 -10.91
C ALA A 423 -23.63 -8.88 -10.27
N TYR A 424 -23.26 -8.78 -8.99
CA TYR A 424 -22.42 -9.76 -8.29
C TYR A 424 -22.95 -11.21 -8.42
N SER A 425 -24.26 -11.43 -8.17
CA SER A 425 -24.86 -12.76 -8.26
C SER A 425 -24.86 -13.32 -9.70
N ILE A 426 -24.91 -12.47 -10.71
CA ILE A 426 -24.79 -12.85 -12.12
C ILE A 426 -23.39 -13.42 -12.39
N TRP A 427 -22.36 -12.75 -11.86
CA TRP A 427 -20.98 -13.21 -12.01
C TRP A 427 -20.71 -14.49 -11.23
N GLN A 428 -21.29 -14.65 -10.05
CA GLN A 428 -21.20 -15.92 -9.30
C GLN A 428 -21.74 -17.10 -10.11
N GLN A 429 -22.90 -16.93 -10.77
CA GLN A 429 -23.48 -17.95 -11.64
C GLN A 429 -22.59 -18.28 -12.85
N GLN A 430 -21.78 -17.33 -13.30
CA GLN A 430 -20.82 -17.52 -14.40
C GLN A 430 -19.44 -17.98 -13.91
N ARG A 431 -19.34 -18.43 -12.66
CA ARG A 431 -18.11 -18.97 -12.06
C ARG A 431 -16.99 -17.97 -11.91
N ALA A 432 -17.33 -16.69 -11.62
CA ALA A 432 -16.33 -15.67 -11.31
C ALA A 432 -15.54 -16.03 -10.06
N VAL A 433 -14.23 -15.83 -10.12
CA VAL A 433 -13.32 -15.78 -8.98
C VAL A 433 -13.10 -14.33 -8.61
N PHE A 434 -13.41 -13.99 -7.37
CA PHE A 434 -13.43 -12.61 -6.91
C PHE A 434 -12.15 -12.21 -6.16
N GLY A 435 -11.78 -10.94 -6.34
CA GLY A 435 -10.86 -10.21 -5.49
C GLY A 435 -11.55 -9.04 -4.80
N GLN A 436 -10.85 -8.37 -3.91
CA GLN A 436 -11.34 -7.18 -3.22
C GLN A 436 -10.39 -6.01 -3.38
N GLY A 437 -10.92 -4.84 -3.73
CA GLY A 437 -10.21 -3.58 -3.71
C GLY A 437 -11.04 -2.49 -3.02
N TYR A 438 -10.48 -1.79 -2.04
CA TYR A 438 -11.15 -0.70 -1.33
C TYR A 438 -12.55 -1.13 -0.81
N GLY A 439 -12.62 -2.32 -0.19
CA GLY A 439 -13.84 -2.88 0.39
C GLY A 439 -14.89 -3.38 -0.62
N MET A 440 -14.62 -3.36 -1.92
CA MET A 440 -15.53 -3.77 -2.98
C MET A 440 -15.04 -5.04 -3.68
N GLU A 441 -15.94 -6.02 -3.86
CA GLU A 441 -15.66 -7.22 -4.66
C GLU A 441 -15.57 -6.88 -6.15
N HIS A 442 -14.59 -7.47 -6.84
CA HIS A 442 -14.43 -7.40 -8.30
C HIS A 442 -14.04 -8.77 -8.86
N VAL A 443 -14.35 -8.99 -10.13
CA VAL A 443 -14.00 -10.25 -10.79
C VAL A 443 -12.53 -10.24 -11.19
N ASN A 444 -11.77 -11.22 -10.69
CA ASN A 444 -10.37 -11.46 -11.11
C ASN A 444 -10.32 -12.20 -12.45
N TYR A 445 -11.04 -13.32 -12.57
CA TYR A 445 -11.19 -14.11 -13.80
C TYR A 445 -12.40 -15.04 -13.67
N PHE A 446 -12.75 -15.75 -14.77
CA PHE A 446 -13.81 -16.71 -14.78
C PHE A 446 -13.25 -18.14 -14.86
N ALA A 447 -13.51 -18.94 -13.83
CA ALA A 447 -13.02 -20.31 -13.75
C ALA A 447 -13.72 -21.22 -14.78
N PRO A 448 -12.99 -22.04 -15.53
CA PRO A 448 -13.59 -23.05 -16.40
C PRO A 448 -14.48 -24.04 -15.64
N GLU A 449 -15.39 -24.70 -16.36
CA GLU A 449 -16.23 -25.75 -15.77
C GLU A 449 -15.35 -26.86 -15.18
N GLY A 450 -15.65 -27.32 -13.96
CA GLY A 450 -14.89 -28.35 -13.25
C GLY A 450 -13.68 -27.82 -12.45
N GLU A 451 -13.19 -26.59 -12.71
CA GLU A 451 -12.07 -26.01 -11.97
C GLU A 451 -12.52 -25.36 -10.66
N PRO A 452 -11.64 -25.24 -9.64
CA PRO A 452 -11.96 -24.56 -8.39
C PRO A 452 -12.29 -23.07 -8.61
N LEU A 453 -13.19 -22.52 -7.76
CA LEU A 453 -13.47 -21.08 -7.71
C LEU A 453 -12.45 -20.35 -6.83
N LEU A 454 -11.18 -20.62 -7.05
CA LEU A 454 -10.06 -20.09 -6.27
C LEU A 454 -8.81 -20.05 -7.15
N GLU A 455 -8.10 -18.93 -7.13
CA GLU A 455 -6.75 -18.86 -7.69
C GLU A 455 -5.77 -19.46 -6.68
N THR A 456 -4.97 -20.44 -7.10
CA THR A 456 -3.94 -21.04 -6.24
C THR A 456 -2.78 -20.04 -6.06
N PRO A 457 -2.48 -19.59 -4.83
CA PRO A 457 -1.38 -18.68 -4.58
C PRO A 457 -0.04 -19.28 -5.05
N SER A 458 0.75 -18.52 -5.82
CA SER A 458 2.03 -18.98 -6.34
C SER A 458 2.91 -17.80 -6.77
N PHE A 459 4.24 -17.94 -6.67
CA PHE A 459 5.21 -17.07 -7.35
C PHE A 459 5.35 -17.42 -8.85
N ARG A 460 4.76 -18.53 -9.26
CA ARG A 460 4.78 -19.05 -10.63
C ARG A 460 3.38 -18.90 -11.24
N ARG A 461 3.26 -19.23 -12.52
CA ARG A 461 1.96 -19.21 -13.21
C ARG A 461 0.95 -20.08 -12.48
N SER A 462 -0.19 -19.51 -12.12
CA SER A 462 -1.25 -20.18 -11.35
C SER A 462 -2.19 -21.01 -12.24
N ASN A 463 -3.15 -21.71 -11.60
CA ASN A 463 -4.24 -22.40 -12.29
C ASN A 463 -5.10 -21.46 -13.16
N ALA A 464 -5.11 -20.16 -12.88
CA ALA A 464 -5.85 -19.15 -13.65
C ALA A 464 -5.23 -18.82 -15.02
N PHE A 465 -3.96 -19.19 -15.26
CA PHE A 465 -3.18 -18.75 -16.42
C PHE A 465 -3.89 -18.99 -17.77
N THR A 466 -4.42 -20.20 -17.99
CA THR A 466 -5.13 -20.55 -19.24
C THR A 466 -6.46 -19.81 -19.37
N ALA A 467 -7.22 -19.69 -18.27
CA ALA A 467 -8.50 -18.97 -18.26
C ALA A 467 -8.31 -17.50 -18.63
N ILE A 468 -7.33 -16.84 -18.01
CA ILE A 468 -6.96 -15.43 -18.31
C ILE A 468 -6.57 -15.29 -19.79
N GLY A 469 -5.80 -16.24 -20.33
CA GLY A 469 -5.42 -16.25 -21.74
C GLY A 469 -6.62 -16.32 -22.70
N ASN A 470 -7.61 -17.15 -22.38
CA ASN A 470 -8.85 -17.27 -23.14
C ASN A 470 -9.68 -15.98 -23.11
N GLU A 471 -9.76 -15.32 -21.94
CA GLU A 471 -10.42 -14.01 -21.79
C GLU A 471 -9.72 -12.93 -22.63
N CYS A 472 -8.40 -12.84 -22.57
CA CYS A 472 -7.61 -11.91 -23.39
C CYS A 472 -7.86 -12.14 -24.90
N HIS A 473 -7.88 -13.39 -25.31
CA HIS A 473 -8.14 -13.75 -26.71
C HIS A 473 -9.55 -13.35 -27.15
N ALA A 474 -10.57 -13.57 -26.30
CA ALA A 474 -11.95 -13.18 -26.60
C ALA A 474 -12.09 -11.66 -26.78
N VAL A 475 -11.45 -10.85 -25.93
CA VAL A 475 -11.43 -9.39 -26.08
C VAL A 475 -10.79 -8.98 -27.41
N ARG A 476 -9.62 -9.53 -27.75
CA ARG A 476 -8.84 -9.16 -28.96
C ARG A 476 -9.50 -9.60 -30.26
N THR A 477 -10.30 -10.67 -30.26
CA THR A 477 -10.85 -11.26 -31.49
C THR A 477 -12.34 -11.03 -31.68
N SER A 478 -13.07 -10.64 -30.61
CA SER A 478 -14.51 -10.41 -30.67
C SER A 478 -14.93 -9.21 -29.81
N VAL A 479 -15.57 -9.44 -28.69
CA VAL A 479 -15.92 -8.44 -27.69
C VAL A 479 -15.96 -9.05 -26.30
N GLY A 480 -15.34 -8.36 -25.35
CA GLY A 480 -15.38 -8.69 -23.94
C GLY A 480 -16.27 -7.72 -23.14
N ILE A 481 -16.85 -8.18 -22.03
CA ILE A 481 -17.57 -7.37 -21.05
C ILE A 481 -16.92 -7.50 -19.67
N ASN A 482 -16.74 -6.36 -19.00
CA ASN A 482 -16.23 -6.28 -17.63
C ASN A 482 -16.91 -5.13 -16.89
N GLU A 483 -16.94 -5.16 -15.57
CA GLU A 483 -17.49 -4.06 -14.77
C GLU A 483 -16.54 -2.86 -14.69
N VAL A 484 -17.11 -1.65 -14.61
CA VAL A 484 -16.35 -0.38 -14.42
C VAL A 484 -16.53 0.21 -13.01
N HIS A 485 -17.03 -0.58 -12.06
CA HIS A 485 -17.14 -0.15 -10.66
C HIS A 485 -15.78 0.07 -10.01
N ASN A 486 -14.76 -0.65 -10.46
CA ASN A 486 -13.37 -0.61 -10.01
C ASN A 486 -12.57 0.65 -10.41
N PHE A 487 -13.28 1.71 -10.80
CA PHE A 487 -12.73 3.06 -10.95
C PHE A 487 -13.34 4.01 -9.91
N GLY A 488 -12.51 4.89 -9.35
CA GLY A 488 -12.96 6.05 -8.57
C GLY A 488 -13.59 7.07 -9.52
N LYS A 489 -14.78 7.55 -9.19
CA LYS A 489 -15.53 8.51 -10.01
C LYS A 489 -15.96 9.71 -9.17
N TYR A 490 -15.60 10.91 -9.65
CA TYR A 490 -15.91 12.15 -8.98
C TYR A 490 -16.71 13.04 -9.92
N LEU A 491 -17.80 13.58 -9.42
CA LEU A 491 -18.66 14.50 -10.14
C LEU A 491 -18.35 15.92 -9.65
N VAL A 492 -17.98 16.78 -10.59
CA VAL A 492 -17.68 18.20 -10.35
C VAL A 492 -18.69 19.05 -11.09
N LYS A 493 -19.46 19.88 -10.36
CA LYS A 493 -20.49 20.75 -10.92
C LYS A 493 -20.35 22.18 -10.43
N GLY A 494 -20.86 23.11 -11.22
CA GLY A 494 -21.01 24.52 -10.86
C GLY A 494 -20.26 25.48 -11.78
N LYS A 495 -20.58 26.74 -11.70
CA LYS A 495 -20.00 27.77 -12.57
C LYS A 495 -18.49 27.93 -12.39
N GLY A 496 -17.98 27.59 -11.20
CA GLY A 496 -16.54 27.59 -10.86
C GLY A 496 -15.79 26.32 -11.24
N ALA A 497 -16.49 25.25 -11.68
CA ALA A 497 -15.91 23.93 -11.90
C ALA A 497 -14.72 23.95 -12.87
N GLN A 498 -14.86 24.63 -14.00
CA GLN A 498 -13.78 24.74 -15.00
C GLN A 498 -12.55 25.43 -14.42
N ALA A 499 -12.72 26.59 -13.80
CA ALA A 499 -11.61 27.38 -13.26
C ALA A 499 -10.88 26.63 -12.13
N TRP A 500 -11.63 25.91 -11.28
CA TRP A 500 -11.03 25.07 -10.24
C TRP A 500 -10.24 23.89 -10.83
N LEU A 501 -10.83 23.16 -11.76
CA LEU A 501 -10.15 22.05 -12.44
C LEU A 501 -8.91 22.52 -13.21
N ASP A 502 -8.95 23.71 -13.81
CA ASP A 502 -7.79 24.30 -14.48
C ASP A 502 -6.62 24.55 -13.51
N GLY A 503 -6.90 24.86 -12.24
CA GLY A 503 -5.86 25.07 -11.20
C GLY A 503 -5.28 23.78 -10.61
N ILE A 504 -6.00 22.63 -10.68
CA ILE A 504 -5.53 21.38 -10.07
C ILE A 504 -5.11 20.31 -11.08
N MET A 505 -5.60 20.35 -12.30
CA MET A 505 -5.26 19.41 -13.37
C MET A 505 -4.16 19.97 -14.26
N ALA A 506 -3.09 19.21 -14.47
CA ALA A 506 -1.93 19.70 -15.22
C ALA A 506 -2.15 19.70 -16.75
N GLY A 507 -3.11 18.95 -17.27
CA GLY A 507 -3.47 18.90 -18.67
C GLY A 507 -4.56 19.91 -19.07
N LYS A 508 -4.77 20.04 -20.37
CA LYS A 508 -5.86 20.86 -20.92
C LYS A 508 -7.21 20.18 -20.66
N LEU A 509 -8.20 20.93 -20.17
CA LEU A 509 -9.56 20.41 -20.01
C LEU A 509 -10.25 20.17 -21.37
N PRO A 510 -11.11 19.13 -21.45
CA PRO A 510 -11.80 18.80 -22.69
C PRO A 510 -12.94 19.77 -23.00
N ALA A 511 -13.24 19.95 -24.29
CA ALA A 511 -14.47 20.59 -24.74
C ALA A 511 -15.70 19.75 -24.35
N LEU A 512 -16.90 20.37 -24.37
CA LEU A 512 -18.16 19.67 -24.11
C LEU A 512 -18.31 18.43 -25.02
N GLY A 513 -18.68 17.28 -24.44
CA GLY A 513 -18.80 16.00 -25.13
C GLY A 513 -17.48 15.31 -25.43
N ARG A 514 -16.37 15.83 -24.89
CA ARG A 514 -15.03 15.27 -25.10
C ARG A 514 -14.41 14.78 -23.81
N ILE A 515 -13.35 13.99 -23.96
CA ILE A 515 -12.56 13.38 -22.89
C ILE A 515 -11.10 13.77 -23.09
N THR A 516 -10.38 13.95 -22.01
CA THR A 516 -8.92 14.06 -21.98
C THR A 516 -8.34 13.28 -20.82
N LEU A 517 -7.06 12.91 -20.94
CA LEU A 517 -6.27 12.43 -19.79
C LEU A 517 -5.49 13.61 -19.22
N SER A 518 -5.41 13.69 -17.90
CA SER A 518 -4.64 14.70 -17.20
C SER A 518 -4.04 14.15 -15.92
N PRO A 519 -2.73 14.29 -15.73
CA PRO A 519 -2.14 14.13 -14.40
C PRO A 519 -2.60 15.24 -13.45
N MET A 520 -2.63 14.92 -12.16
CA MET A 520 -2.69 15.84 -11.03
C MET A 520 -1.37 15.76 -10.27
N LEU A 521 -0.79 16.91 -9.93
CA LEU A 521 0.56 16.99 -9.39
C LEU A 521 0.59 17.56 -7.98
N SER A 522 1.58 17.14 -7.19
CA SER A 522 1.99 17.82 -5.97
C SER A 522 2.77 19.11 -6.29
N PRO A 523 2.98 20.00 -5.30
CA PRO A 523 3.85 21.18 -5.47
C PRO A 523 5.27 20.84 -5.95
N LEU A 524 5.81 19.66 -5.59
CA LEU A 524 7.11 19.16 -6.06
C LEU A 524 7.05 18.48 -7.45
N GLY A 525 5.90 18.52 -8.13
CA GLY A 525 5.73 17.95 -9.47
C GLY A 525 5.54 16.43 -9.50
N LYS A 526 5.33 15.79 -8.34
CA LYS A 526 5.06 14.35 -8.25
C LYS A 526 3.60 14.04 -8.61
N LEU A 527 3.38 12.82 -9.13
CA LEU A 527 2.03 12.35 -9.49
C LEU A 527 1.17 12.15 -8.24
N MET A 528 0.05 12.86 -8.17
CA MET A 528 -0.98 12.69 -7.13
C MET A 528 -2.22 11.98 -7.66
N GLY A 529 -2.29 11.73 -8.95
CA GLY A 529 -3.34 11.01 -9.65
C GLY A 529 -3.20 11.16 -11.16
N ASP A 530 -3.77 10.21 -11.86
CA ASP A 530 -3.96 10.22 -13.32
C ASP A 530 -5.45 10.10 -13.61
N PHE A 531 -6.01 11.09 -14.30
CA PHE A 531 -7.44 11.21 -14.47
C PHE A 531 -7.87 11.17 -15.93
N THR A 532 -8.92 10.40 -16.19
CA THR A 532 -9.77 10.59 -17.37
C THR A 532 -10.82 11.64 -17.02
N ILE A 533 -10.78 12.78 -17.71
CA ILE A 533 -11.69 13.90 -17.48
C ILE A 533 -12.71 13.96 -18.62
N SER A 534 -13.98 13.80 -18.30
CA SER A 534 -15.11 13.83 -19.25
C SER A 534 -15.97 15.07 -19.01
N HIS A 535 -16.12 15.94 -20.02
CA HIS A 535 -17.00 17.11 -19.96
C HIS A 535 -18.41 16.71 -20.42
N ILE A 536 -19.26 16.31 -19.45
CA ILE A 536 -20.52 15.61 -19.72
C ILE A 536 -21.73 16.55 -19.93
N ALA A 537 -21.68 17.77 -19.40
CA ALA A 537 -22.66 18.81 -19.60
C ALA A 537 -22.06 20.19 -19.28
N HIS A 538 -22.76 21.29 -19.60
CA HIS A 538 -22.32 22.64 -19.23
C HIS A 538 -22.03 22.71 -17.71
N HIS A 539 -20.80 23.09 -17.32
CA HIS A 539 -20.35 23.18 -15.94
C HIS A 539 -20.43 21.85 -15.18
N GLU A 540 -20.36 20.71 -15.88
CA GLU A 540 -20.43 19.38 -15.27
C GLU A 540 -19.35 18.45 -15.85
N TYR A 541 -18.46 17.98 -14.99
CA TYR A 541 -17.35 17.10 -15.33
C TYR A 541 -17.39 15.82 -14.50
N GLN A 542 -17.06 14.70 -15.13
CA GLN A 542 -16.76 13.45 -14.44
C GLN A 542 -15.25 13.19 -14.52
N LEU A 543 -14.65 12.98 -13.37
CA LEU A 543 -13.27 12.53 -13.26
C LEU A 543 -13.29 11.03 -12.95
N THR A 544 -12.47 10.26 -13.66
CA THR A 544 -12.32 8.82 -13.42
C THR A 544 -10.86 8.51 -13.16
N ALA A 545 -10.56 7.75 -12.10
CA ALA A 545 -9.21 7.40 -11.68
C ALA A 545 -9.17 6.06 -10.93
N SER A 546 -8.06 5.74 -10.26
CA SER A 546 -7.94 4.52 -9.47
C SER A 546 -8.96 4.44 -8.33
N PHE A 547 -9.59 3.27 -8.18
CA PHE A 547 -10.59 3.01 -7.14
C PHE A 547 -10.01 3.05 -5.73
N GLY A 548 -8.81 2.51 -5.54
CA GLY A 548 -8.15 2.46 -4.23
C GLY A 548 -7.64 3.81 -3.71
N ALA A 549 -7.60 4.84 -4.55
CA ALA A 549 -7.11 6.18 -4.18
C ALA A 549 -8.24 7.17 -3.85
N GLN A 550 -9.47 6.71 -3.60
CA GLN A 550 -10.63 7.59 -3.48
C GLN A 550 -10.47 8.62 -2.35
N ASP A 551 -10.11 8.21 -1.14
CA ASP A 551 -9.97 9.16 -0.02
C ASP A 551 -8.70 10.01 -0.13
N LEU A 552 -7.63 9.50 -0.75
CA LEU A 552 -6.46 10.30 -1.09
C LEU A 552 -6.85 11.44 -2.07
N HIS A 553 -7.60 11.12 -3.12
CA HIS A 553 -8.06 12.11 -4.09
C HIS A 553 -9.06 13.09 -3.46
N MET A 554 -10.04 12.60 -2.69
CA MET A 554 -11.03 13.47 -2.02
C MET A 554 -10.34 14.43 -1.05
N ARG A 555 -9.42 13.94 -0.20
CA ARG A 555 -8.61 14.79 0.69
C ARG A 555 -7.84 15.87 -0.06
N TRP A 556 -7.25 15.53 -1.21
CA TRP A 556 -6.57 16.50 -2.06
C TRP A 556 -7.51 17.52 -2.66
N PHE A 557 -8.63 17.09 -3.23
CA PHE A 557 -9.64 17.97 -3.81
C PHE A 557 -10.22 18.93 -2.78
N GLU A 558 -10.61 18.45 -1.61
CA GLU A 558 -11.19 19.26 -0.53
C GLU A 558 -10.22 20.33 -0.01
N ARG A 559 -8.93 20.02 0.03
CA ARG A 559 -7.90 21.00 0.42
C ARG A 559 -7.88 22.23 -0.49
N TYR A 560 -8.21 22.07 -1.78
CA TYR A 560 -8.15 23.12 -2.80
C TYR A 560 -9.52 23.50 -3.34
N LEU A 561 -10.61 23.01 -2.74
CA LEU A 561 -11.96 23.29 -3.19
C LEU A 561 -12.37 24.71 -2.84
N PRO A 562 -12.71 25.57 -3.83
CA PRO A 562 -13.20 26.92 -3.55
C PRO A 562 -14.68 26.88 -3.16
N ALA A 563 -15.02 27.36 -1.96
CA ALA A 563 -16.42 27.59 -1.60
C ALA A 563 -16.95 28.90 -2.23
N PRO A 564 -18.23 29.00 -2.60
CA PRO A 564 -19.31 28.01 -2.66
C PRO A 564 -19.71 27.61 -4.09
N ASN A 565 -18.90 27.90 -5.13
CA ASN A 565 -19.28 27.83 -6.54
C ASN A 565 -19.02 26.47 -7.23
N VAL A 566 -18.49 25.51 -6.52
CA VAL A 566 -18.16 24.17 -7.02
C VAL A 566 -18.73 23.13 -6.08
N GLU A 567 -19.53 22.22 -6.61
CA GLU A 567 -20.00 21.00 -5.95
C GLU A 567 -19.11 19.84 -6.37
N LEU A 568 -18.54 19.14 -5.42
CA LEU A 568 -17.74 17.93 -5.60
C LEU A 568 -18.44 16.75 -4.92
N LYS A 569 -18.62 15.65 -5.65
CA LYS A 569 -19.17 14.40 -5.08
C LYS A 569 -18.38 13.20 -5.53
N ASN A 570 -18.02 12.34 -4.61
CA ASN A 570 -17.61 10.96 -4.93
C ASN A 570 -18.86 10.16 -5.30
N VAL A 571 -18.92 9.70 -6.55
CA VAL A 571 -20.05 8.93 -7.10
C VAL A 571 -19.64 7.51 -7.49
N SER A 572 -18.52 7.03 -6.97
CA SER A 572 -17.94 5.73 -7.35
C SER A 572 -18.90 4.58 -7.16
N MET A 573 -19.68 4.59 -6.06
CA MET A 573 -20.61 3.53 -5.72
C MET A 573 -22.02 3.70 -6.31
N SER A 574 -22.40 4.92 -6.69
CA SER A 574 -23.72 5.23 -7.25
C SER A 574 -23.76 5.25 -8.78
N ARG A 575 -22.61 5.36 -9.42
CA ARG A 575 -22.43 5.39 -10.87
C ARG A 575 -21.50 4.26 -11.30
N ILE A 576 -22.10 3.14 -11.69
CA ILE A 576 -21.44 1.90 -12.05
C ILE A 576 -21.89 1.43 -13.42
N GLY A 577 -21.45 0.30 -13.91
CA GLY A 577 -21.85 -0.23 -15.20
C GLY A 577 -20.82 -1.17 -15.78
N PHE A 578 -20.69 -1.16 -17.12
CA PHE A 578 -19.81 -2.10 -17.82
C PHE A 578 -18.95 -1.39 -18.86
N GLN A 579 -17.75 -1.92 -19.07
CA GLN A 579 -17.01 -1.71 -20.30
C GLN A 579 -17.29 -2.86 -21.27
N ILE A 580 -17.37 -2.52 -22.56
CA ILE A 580 -17.29 -3.47 -23.65
C ILE A 580 -16.07 -3.13 -24.49
N ALA A 581 -15.24 -4.11 -24.79
CA ALA A 581 -13.96 -3.90 -25.48
C ALA A 581 -13.70 -5.01 -26.50
N GLY A 582 -13.21 -4.62 -27.67
CA GLY A 582 -12.87 -5.53 -28.75
C GLY A 582 -13.38 -5.06 -30.11
N PRO A 583 -12.99 -5.70 -31.22
CA PRO A 583 -13.36 -5.25 -32.58
C PRO A 583 -14.85 -5.19 -32.85
N LYS A 584 -15.67 -5.96 -32.13
CA LYS A 584 -17.13 -5.99 -32.26
C LYS A 584 -17.88 -5.07 -31.26
N ALA A 585 -17.17 -4.30 -30.45
CA ALA A 585 -17.79 -3.48 -29.39
C ALA A 585 -18.77 -2.43 -29.95
N ARG A 586 -18.44 -1.81 -31.10
CA ARG A 586 -19.34 -0.83 -31.74
C ARG A 586 -20.61 -1.48 -32.28
N GLU A 587 -20.47 -2.60 -32.97
CA GLU A 587 -21.61 -3.34 -33.55
C GLU A 587 -22.57 -3.79 -32.45
N LEU A 588 -22.01 -4.26 -31.32
CA LEU A 588 -22.81 -4.58 -30.14
C LEU A 588 -23.54 -3.37 -29.57
N LEU A 589 -22.84 -2.25 -29.34
CA LEU A 589 -23.48 -1.04 -28.79
C LEU A 589 -24.58 -0.49 -29.72
N ALA A 590 -24.36 -0.56 -31.04
CA ALA A 590 -25.34 -0.13 -32.02
C ALA A 590 -26.66 -0.92 -31.98
N GLN A 591 -26.65 -2.17 -31.50
CA GLN A 591 -27.87 -2.96 -31.28
C GLN A 591 -28.63 -2.52 -30.01
N CYS A 592 -27.97 -1.82 -29.11
CA CYS A 592 -28.51 -1.47 -27.78
C CYS A 592 -29.00 -0.03 -27.66
N THR A 593 -28.77 0.81 -28.66
CA THR A 593 -29.14 2.25 -28.63
C THR A 593 -29.66 2.74 -29.98
N ARG A 594 -30.48 3.78 -29.96
CA ARG A 594 -30.91 4.52 -31.17
C ARG A 594 -29.90 5.59 -31.59
N PHE A 595 -28.98 5.92 -30.71
CA PHE A 595 -27.94 6.92 -30.99
C PHE A 595 -26.97 6.40 -32.05
N ASP A 596 -26.53 7.27 -32.95
CA ASP A 596 -25.48 6.92 -33.94
C ASP A 596 -24.11 6.78 -33.22
N VAL A 597 -23.63 5.56 -33.07
CA VAL A 597 -22.33 5.24 -32.47
C VAL A 597 -21.22 5.14 -33.51
N SER A 598 -21.42 5.61 -34.73
CA SER A 598 -20.37 5.67 -35.75
C SER A 598 -19.21 6.53 -35.31
N ASN A 599 -18.06 6.35 -35.99
CA ASN A 599 -16.87 7.12 -35.67
C ASN A 599 -17.04 8.65 -35.86
N ASN A 600 -17.98 9.05 -36.70
CA ASN A 600 -18.30 10.48 -36.92
C ASN A 600 -19.12 11.07 -35.76
N ALA A 601 -20.15 10.36 -35.30
CA ALA A 601 -21.01 10.82 -34.21
C ALA A 601 -20.38 10.63 -32.81
N MET A 602 -19.58 9.57 -32.65
CA MET A 602 -18.90 9.26 -31.40
C MET A 602 -17.40 8.97 -31.64
N PRO A 603 -16.59 10.02 -31.95
CA PRO A 603 -15.15 9.83 -32.21
C PRO A 603 -14.39 9.40 -30.96
N PHE A 604 -13.19 8.85 -31.13
CA PHE A 604 -12.32 8.47 -30.03
C PHE A 604 -12.14 9.63 -29.02
N LEU A 605 -12.19 9.33 -27.72
CA LEU A 605 -12.22 10.30 -26.63
C LEU A 605 -13.44 11.22 -26.67
N SER A 606 -14.61 10.66 -26.91
CA SER A 606 -15.92 11.35 -26.76
C SER A 606 -16.73 10.74 -25.63
N VAL A 607 -17.62 11.56 -25.08
CA VAL A 607 -18.63 11.16 -24.08
C VAL A 607 -20.01 11.63 -24.52
N GLN A 608 -21.03 10.77 -24.37
CA GLN A 608 -22.41 11.04 -24.70
C GLN A 608 -23.35 10.59 -23.58
N LYS A 609 -24.41 11.37 -23.34
CA LYS A 609 -25.56 10.92 -22.52
C LYS A 609 -26.59 10.36 -23.47
N ILE A 610 -26.78 9.05 -23.46
CA ILE A 610 -27.69 8.34 -24.38
C ILE A 610 -28.42 7.22 -23.65
N GLU A 611 -29.51 6.78 -24.17
CA GLU A 611 -30.15 5.55 -23.75
C GLU A 611 -29.38 4.33 -24.29
N VAL A 612 -29.17 3.30 -23.42
CA VAL A 612 -28.69 1.96 -23.79
C VAL A 612 -29.69 0.95 -23.25
N GLY A 613 -30.46 0.34 -24.14
CA GLY A 613 -31.67 -0.39 -23.79
C GLY A 613 -32.68 0.53 -23.10
N GLN A 614 -33.00 0.26 -21.85
CA GLN A 614 -33.92 1.09 -21.04
C GLN A 614 -33.17 1.97 -20.01
N CYS A 615 -31.84 2.03 -20.09
CA CYS A 615 -31.01 2.71 -19.11
C CYS A 615 -30.56 4.09 -19.61
N ASP A 616 -30.60 5.09 -18.73
CA ASP A 616 -29.99 6.39 -18.96
C ASP A 616 -28.48 6.28 -18.70
N ALA A 617 -27.69 6.25 -19.77
CA ALA A 617 -26.27 5.97 -19.68
C ALA A 617 -25.39 7.18 -20.02
N ILE A 618 -24.25 7.26 -19.35
CA ILE A 618 -23.11 8.06 -19.80
C ILE A 618 -22.15 7.09 -20.48
N VAL A 619 -21.98 7.22 -21.79
CA VAL A 619 -21.11 6.35 -22.58
C VAL A 619 -19.86 7.11 -22.95
N GLN A 620 -18.72 6.58 -22.53
CA GLN A 620 -17.39 7.11 -22.81
C GLN A 620 -16.68 6.21 -23.80
N ARG A 621 -16.19 6.77 -24.90
CA ARG A 621 -15.38 6.01 -25.86
C ARG A 621 -13.91 6.05 -25.45
N VAL A 622 -13.55 5.15 -24.56
CA VAL A 622 -12.20 4.93 -24.02
C VAL A 622 -11.97 3.44 -23.81
N SER A 623 -10.72 3.02 -23.72
CA SER A 623 -10.39 1.62 -23.46
C SER A 623 -9.01 1.49 -22.82
N TYR A 624 -8.95 0.82 -21.67
CA TYR A 624 -7.69 0.48 -21.01
C TYR A 624 -7.07 -0.81 -21.57
N THR A 625 -7.86 -1.64 -22.27
CA THR A 625 -7.35 -2.84 -22.97
C THR A 625 -6.56 -2.50 -24.23
N GLY A 626 -6.76 -1.31 -24.79
CA GLY A 626 -6.13 -0.87 -26.04
C GLY A 626 -6.91 -1.25 -27.31
N ASP A 627 -8.10 -1.86 -27.17
CA ASP A 627 -9.02 -2.16 -28.28
C ASP A 627 -10.00 -0.99 -28.51
N LEU A 628 -10.85 -1.11 -29.52
CA LEU A 628 -12.08 -0.31 -29.57
C LEU A 628 -12.91 -0.64 -28.33
N GLY A 629 -13.28 0.38 -27.54
CA GLY A 629 -13.96 0.17 -26.27
C GLY A 629 -14.89 1.31 -25.88
N TYR A 630 -15.88 0.97 -25.08
CA TYR A 630 -16.83 1.88 -24.49
C TYR A 630 -17.01 1.53 -23.02
N GLU A 631 -16.93 2.55 -22.16
CA GLU A 631 -17.33 2.49 -20.76
C GLU A 631 -18.73 3.08 -20.61
N ILE A 632 -19.67 2.28 -20.14
CA ILE A 632 -21.10 2.59 -20.05
C ILE A 632 -21.47 2.71 -18.59
N TYR A 633 -21.70 3.91 -18.12
CA TYR A 633 -22.03 4.23 -16.74
C TYR A 633 -23.51 4.51 -16.58
N VAL A 634 -24.13 3.86 -15.59
CA VAL A 634 -25.54 4.00 -15.23
C VAL A 634 -25.70 4.20 -13.73
N PRO A 635 -26.85 4.69 -13.24
CA PRO A 635 -27.19 4.56 -11.82
C PRO A 635 -27.12 3.10 -11.36
N ALA A 636 -26.70 2.85 -10.13
CA ALA A 636 -26.43 1.49 -9.65
C ALA A 636 -27.64 0.55 -9.78
N GLU A 637 -28.86 1.07 -9.56
CA GLU A 637 -30.11 0.34 -9.69
C GLU A 637 -30.43 -0.12 -11.13
N GLN A 638 -29.79 0.46 -12.15
CA GLN A 638 -29.97 0.09 -13.55
C GLN A 638 -28.90 -0.90 -14.05
N GLN A 639 -27.91 -1.26 -13.25
CA GLN A 639 -26.80 -2.10 -13.70
C GLN A 639 -27.25 -3.46 -14.22
N VAL A 640 -28.18 -4.13 -13.53
CA VAL A 640 -28.69 -5.45 -13.94
C VAL A 640 -29.46 -5.36 -15.27
N SER A 641 -30.27 -4.32 -15.46
CA SER A 641 -30.98 -4.07 -16.74
C SER A 641 -29.99 -3.84 -17.88
N LEU A 642 -28.95 -3.05 -17.64
CA LEU A 642 -27.88 -2.83 -18.62
C LEU A 642 -27.18 -4.14 -18.98
N TYR A 643 -26.87 -4.99 -17.97
CA TYR A 643 -26.25 -6.29 -18.22
C TYR A 643 -27.10 -7.15 -19.16
N HIS A 644 -28.39 -7.32 -18.89
CA HIS A 644 -29.27 -8.11 -19.71
C HIS A 644 -29.38 -7.57 -21.15
N THR A 645 -29.46 -6.24 -21.32
CA THR A 645 -29.45 -5.61 -22.64
C THR A 645 -28.18 -5.96 -23.43
N LEU A 646 -27.01 -5.80 -22.79
CA LEU A 646 -25.73 -6.12 -23.45
C LEU A 646 -25.54 -7.61 -23.69
N ALA A 647 -25.94 -8.46 -22.75
CA ALA A 647 -25.80 -9.90 -22.86
C ALA A 647 -26.69 -10.49 -23.96
N GLU A 648 -27.96 -10.06 -24.06
CA GLU A 648 -28.88 -10.51 -25.11
C GLU A 648 -28.38 -10.11 -26.51
N ALA A 649 -28.06 -8.85 -26.72
CA ALA A 649 -27.49 -8.38 -27.98
C ALA A 649 -26.11 -9.01 -28.27
N GLY A 650 -25.36 -9.29 -27.22
CA GLY A 650 -24.01 -9.84 -27.28
C GLY A 650 -23.90 -11.28 -27.78
N VAL A 651 -24.99 -12.05 -27.74
CA VAL A 651 -25.04 -13.44 -28.29
C VAL A 651 -24.57 -13.46 -29.73
N ALA A 652 -25.05 -12.51 -30.55
CA ALA A 652 -24.70 -12.44 -31.98
C ALA A 652 -23.21 -12.14 -32.24
N PHE A 653 -22.53 -11.60 -31.26
CA PHE A 653 -21.12 -11.15 -31.33
C PHE A 653 -20.19 -12.03 -30.51
N ASN A 654 -20.67 -13.16 -29.96
CA ASN A 654 -19.89 -14.02 -29.06
C ASN A 654 -19.29 -13.24 -27.88
N LEU A 655 -20.11 -12.38 -27.25
CA LEU A 655 -19.73 -11.61 -26.06
C LEU A 655 -19.24 -12.56 -24.95
N LYS A 656 -18.06 -12.29 -24.38
CA LYS A 656 -17.50 -13.04 -23.27
C LYS A 656 -17.17 -12.15 -22.10
N PRO A 657 -17.43 -12.57 -20.86
CA PRO A 657 -16.95 -11.85 -19.71
C PRO A 657 -15.43 -11.98 -19.60
N PHE A 658 -14.79 -10.96 -19.01
CA PHE A 658 -13.37 -11.01 -18.66
C PHE A 658 -13.12 -10.29 -17.33
N GLY A 659 -12.11 -10.72 -16.59
CA GLY A 659 -11.79 -10.17 -15.27
C GLY A 659 -10.61 -9.20 -15.28
N MET A 660 -10.26 -8.74 -14.07
CA MET A 660 -9.16 -7.80 -13.84
C MET A 660 -7.81 -8.39 -14.26
N ARG A 661 -7.59 -9.71 -14.10
CA ARG A 661 -6.33 -10.36 -14.53
C ARG A 661 -6.12 -10.24 -16.04
N ALA A 662 -7.16 -10.47 -16.83
CA ALA A 662 -7.11 -10.28 -18.29
C ALA A 662 -6.89 -8.80 -18.65
N MET A 663 -7.56 -7.86 -17.98
CA MET A 663 -7.36 -6.42 -18.20
C MET A 663 -5.91 -6.00 -17.91
N MET A 664 -5.33 -6.49 -16.83
CA MET A 664 -3.92 -6.22 -16.48
C MET A 664 -2.93 -6.83 -17.49
N SER A 665 -3.22 -7.98 -18.06
CA SER A 665 -2.43 -8.55 -19.17
C SER A 665 -2.53 -7.71 -20.45
N LEU A 666 -3.76 -7.32 -20.83
CA LEU A 666 -4.02 -6.55 -22.06
C LEU A 666 -3.39 -5.14 -22.03
N ARG A 667 -3.38 -4.45 -20.85
CA ARG A 667 -2.76 -3.12 -20.71
C ARG A 667 -1.24 -3.16 -20.87
N LEU A 668 -0.59 -4.29 -20.46
CA LEU A 668 0.86 -4.47 -20.63
C LEU A 668 1.27 -4.45 -22.10
N GLU A 669 0.45 -5.01 -23.00
CA GLU A 669 0.71 -5.00 -24.45
C GLU A 669 0.68 -3.60 -25.06
N LYS A 670 0.06 -2.64 -24.35
CA LYS A 670 0.02 -1.21 -24.70
C LYS A 670 1.04 -0.38 -23.93
N SER A 671 1.77 -0.99 -23.01
CA SER A 671 2.64 -0.29 -22.06
C SER A 671 1.90 0.82 -21.27
N PHE A 672 0.61 0.61 -20.97
CA PHE A 672 -0.15 1.53 -20.14
C PHE A 672 0.23 1.30 -18.68
N GLY A 673 0.58 2.37 -17.97
CA GLY A 673 0.85 2.34 -16.54
C GLY A 673 -0.42 2.20 -15.71
N ALA A 674 -0.24 1.83 -14.45
CA ALA A 674 -1.31 1.72 -13.46
C ALA A 674 -0.94 2.51 -12.20
N TRP A 675 -1.97 3.04 -11.51
CA TRP A 675 -1.78 3.69 -10.21
C TRP A 675 -1.19 2.70 -9.19
N MET A 676 -0.35 3.19 -8.29
CA MET A 676 0.43 2.43 -7.30
C MET A 676 1.51 1.51 -7.89
N ARG A 677 1.71 1.55 -9.20
CA ARG A 677 2.78 0.85 -9.90
C ARG A 677 3.67 1.87 -10.61
N GLU A 678 3.33 2.22 -11.85
CA GLU A 678 4.03 3.24 -12.65
C GLU A 678 3.66 4.65 -12.24
N TYR A 679 2.44 4.87 -11.75
CA TYR A 679 1.90 6.17 -11.38
C TYR A 679 1.69 6.24 -9.88
N LYS A 680 2.56 6.96 -9.17
CA LYS A 680 2.52 7.16 -7.73
C LYS A 680 3.35 8.38 -7.32
N PRO A 681 3.20 8.90 -6.07
CA PRO A 681 3.89 10.11 -5.60
C PRO A 681 5.43 10.04 -5.49
N ASP A 682 6.07 8.99 -6.00
CA ASP A 682 7.53 8.90 -6.16
C ASP A 682 8.02 9.47 -7.51
N TYR A 683 7.13 9.56 -8.50
CA TYR A 683 7.50 9.80 -9.88
C TYR A 683 6.89 11.09 -10.42
N THR A 684 7.58 11.65 -11.41
CA THR A 684 7.10 12.80 -12.18
C THR A 684 6.43 12.36 -13.49
N PRO A 685 5.63 13.21 -14.11
CA PRO A 685 5.09 12.92 -15.44
C PRO A 685 6.17 12.62 -16.49
N MET A 686 7.31 13.30 -16.45
CA MET A 686 8.38 13.09 -17.42
C MET A 686 9.09 11.76 -17.21
N GLU A 687 9.26 11.31 -15.97
CA GLU A 687 9.78 9.96 -15.69
C GLU A 687 8.87 8.87 -16.25
N THR A 688 7.54 9.05 -16.22
CA THR A 688 6.54 8.04 -16.55
C THR A 688 5.97 8.14 -17.98
N GLY A 689 6.36 9.17 -18.74
CA GLY A 689 5.82 9.42 -20.09
C GLY A 689 4.43 10.06 -20.11
N LEU A 690 3.95 10.56 -18.96
CA LEU A 690 2.70 11.33 -18.86
C LEU A 690 2.90 12.83 -19.17
N ASP A 691 4.13 13.29 -19.36
CA ASP A 691 4.49 14.65 -19.75
C ASP A 691 3.77 15.11 -21.04
N ARG A 692 3.47 14.19 -21.97
CA ARG A 692 2.68 14.45 -23.17
C ARG A 692 1.25 14.93 -22.91
N PHE A 693 0.74 14.77 -21.70
CA PHE A 693 -0.57 15.22 -21.28
C PHE A 693 -0.53 16.52 -20.46
N LEU A 694 0.65 17.08 -20.20
CA LEU A 694 0.81 18.37 -19.54
C LEU A 694 0.58 19.52 -20.51
N ASP A 695 -0.05 20.59 -20.04
CA ASP A 695 -0.10 21.88 -20.75
C ASP A 695 0.85 22.87 -20.03
N TYR A 696 2.08 22.94 -20.50
CA TYR A 696 3.12 23.82 -19.95
C TYR A 696 2.79 25.32 -20.10
N HIS A 697 1.89 25.68 -21.02
CA HIS A 697 1.50 27.05 -21.31
C HIS A 697 0.13 27.44 -20.69
N LYS A 698 -0.48 26.52 -19.96
CA LYS A 698 -1.79 26.72 -19.35
C LYS A 698 -1.84 27.93 -18.43
N GLN A 699 -2.95 28.67 -18.52
CA GLN A 699 -3.29 29.78 -17.63
C GLN A 699 -4.72 29.58 -17.11
N PRO A 700 -4.99 29.72 -15.80
CA PRO A 700 -4.03 30.01 -14.72
C PRO A 700 -3.03 28.87 -14.49
N ASP A 701 -2.02 29.12 -13.69
CA ASP A 701 -1.06 28.09 -13.30
C ASP A 701 -1.73 26.98 -12.49
N TYR A 702 -1.32 25.74 -12.72
CA TYR A 702 -1.75 24.59 -11.95
C TYR A 702 -0.71 24.20 -10.89
N ILE A 703 -1.13 23.45 -9.87
CA ILE A 703 -0.26 22.95 -8.81
C ILE A 703 0.84 22.08 -9.44
N GLY A 704 2.11 22.33 -9.08
CA GLY A 704 3.28 21.62 -9.59
C GLY A 704 3.82 22.11 -10.94
N LYS A 705 3.23 23.14 -11.55
CA LYS A 705 3.70 23.69 -12.85
C LYS A 705 5.15 24.14 -12.81
N VAL A 706 5.58 24.79 -11.74
CA VAL A 706 6.97 25.26 -11.58
C VAL A 706 7.95 24.11 -11.63
N ALA A 707 7.66 23.03 -10.90
CA ALA A 707 8.47 21.82 -10.91
C ALA A 707 8.48 21.13 -12.28
N ALA A 708 7.31 21.02 -12.94
CA ALA A 708 7.21 20.44 -14.28
C ALA A 708 7.98 21.24 -15.33
N LEU A 709 8.01 22.57 -15.24
CA LEU A 709 8.82 23.43 -16.11
C LEU A 709 10.32 23.27 -15.84
N ALA A 710 10.72 23.06 -14.58
CA ALA A 710 12.13 22.83 -14.24
C ALA A 710 12.66 21.55 -14.89
N GLU A 711 11.85 20.49 -15.01
CA GLU A 711 12.24 19.25 -15.69
C GLU A 711 12.47 19.40 -17.19
N LEU A 712 11.90 20.42 -17.86
CA LEU A 712 12.23 20.71 -19.25
C LEU A 712 13.68 21.22 -19.42
N VAL A 713 14.22 21.87 -18.37
CA VAL A 713 15.59 22.39 -18.33
C VAL A 713 16.57 21.32 -17.86
N GLU A 714 16.18 20.56 -16.83
CA GLU A 714 16.96 19.45 -16.28
C GLU A 714 16.13 18.16 -16.32
N PRO A 715 16.18 17.41 -17.43
CA PRO A 715 15.39 16.19 -17.59
C PRO A 715 15.72 15.11 -16.55
N PRO A 716 14.76 14.27 -16.17
CA PRO A 716 14.97 13.23 -15.17
C PRO A 716 16.04 12.23 -15.60
N LYS A 717 16.79 11.74 -14.61
CA LYS A 717 17.90 10.80 -14.83
C LYS A 717 17.43 9.39 -15.19
N ARG A 718 16.16 9.06 -14.96
CA ARG A 718 15.54 7.75 -15.24
C ARG A 718 14.24 7.94 -15.99
N ARG A 719 13.82 6.92 -16.72
CA ARG A 719 12.50 6.88 -17.37
C ARG A 719 11.92 5.48 -17.35
N LEU A 720 10.60 5.42 -17.37
CA LEU A 720 9.83 4.21 -17.53
C LEU A 720 9.98 3.68 -18.95
N VAL A 721 10.29 2.38 -19.07
CA VAL A 721 10.45 1.66 -20.32
C VAL A 721 9.81 0.27 -20.22
N SER A 722 9.73 -0.42 -21.35
CA SER A 722 9.16 -1.76 -21.44
C SER A 722 10.20 -2.78 -21.88
N PHE A 723 10.09 -4.01 -21.35
CA PHE A 723 10.97 -5.12 -21.67
C PHE A 723 10.18 -6.36 -22.09
N ILE A 724 10.70 -7.09 -23.07
CA ILE A 724 10.35 -8.50 -23.30
C ILE A 724 11.34 -9.32 -22.48
N VAL A 725 10.83 -10.19 -21.64
CA VAL A 725 11.60 -11.02 -20.71
C VAL A 725 11.54 -12.48 -21.14
N ASP A 726 12.67 -13.18 -21.11
CA ASP A 726 12.74 -14.61 -21.37
C ASP A 726 12.38 -15.41 -20.10
N ALA A 727 11.09 -15.33 -19.72
CA ALA A 727 10.52 -16.02 -18.57
C ALA A 727 9.88 -17.35 -19.01
N ILE A 728 9.99 -18.37 -18.16
CA ILE A 728 9.51 -19.73 -18.46
C ILE A 728 8.18 -20.01 -17.75
N ASP A 729 8.20 -20.09 -16.43
CA ASP A 729 7.08 -20.47 -15.56
C ASP A 729 6.77 -19.44 -14.46
N ALA A 730 7.66 -18.50 -14.25
CA ALA A 730 7.50 -17.35 -13.36
C ALA A 730 7.71 -16.06 -14.17
N ASP A 731 6.69 -15.22 -14.21
CA ASP A 731 6.77 -13.89 -14.85
C ASP A 731 7.19 -12.84 -13.81
N VAL A 732 7.70 -11.71 -14.27
CA VAL A 732 7.97 -10.57 -13.38
C VAL A 732 6.67 -10.08 -12.74
N VAL A 733 6.75 -9.60 -11.52
CA VAL A 733 5.59 -9.06 -10.77
C VAL A 733 5.77 -7.57 -10.52
N ALA A 734 6.74 -7.24 -9.69
CA ALA A 734 7.18 -5.88 -9.33
C ALA A 734 8.41 -5.96 -8.42
N ASP A 735 9.19 -4.88 -8.44
CA ASP A 735 10.37 -4.65 -7.58
C ASP A 735 11.56 -5.58 -7.86
N GLU A 736 11.51 -6.38 -8.93
CA GLU A 736 12.68 -7.13 -9.39
C GLU A 736 13.75 -6.15 -9.90
N PRO A 737 15.05 -6.39 -9.56
CA PRO A 737 16.13 -5.56 -10.07
C PRO A 737 16.38 -5.79 -11.55
N ILE A 738 16.61 -4.69 -12.27
CA ILE A 738 17.05 -4.68 -13.66
C ILE A 738 18.57 -4.52 -13.67
N TRP A 739 19.25 -5.47 -14.31
CA TRP A 739 20.68 -5.57 -14.37
C TRP A 739 21.21 -5.22 -15.75
N LYS A 740 22.40 -4.60 -15.78
CA LYS A 740 23.19 -4.40 -16.98
C LYS A 740 24.66 -4.51 -16.63
N ASP A 741 25.39 -5.34 -17.37
CA ASP A 741 26.83 -5.54 -17.20
C ASP A 741 27.22 -5.87 -15.74
N GLY A 742 26.41 -6.74 -15.06
CA GLY A 742 26.65 -7.18 -13.69
C GLY A 742 26.29 -6.16 -12.59
N THR A 743 25.65 -5.04 -12.95
CA THR A 743 25.24 -3.99 -12.00
C THR A 743 23.73 -3.77 -12.05
N VAL A 744 23.11 -3.57 -10.89
CA VAL A 744 21.72 -3.15 -10.79
C VAL A 744 21.60 -1.70 -11.25
N VAL A 745 20.84 -1.48 -12.33
CA VAL A 745 20.68 -0.16 -12.95
C VAL A 745 19.24 0.38 -12.80
N GLY A 746 18.30 -0.46 -12.40
CA GLY A 746 16.90 -0.08 -12.29
C GLY A 746 16.05 -1.15 -11.62
N PHE A 747 14.75 -1.00 -11.71
CA PHE A 747 13.79 -1.91 -11.11
C PHE A 747 12.51 -1.98 -11.92
N VAL A 748 11.82 -3.11 -11.80
CA VAL A 748 10.51 -3.38 -12.40
C VAL A 748 9.43 -2.71 -11.55
N THR A 749 8.47 -2.06 -12.20
CA THR A 749 7.28 -1.50 -11.53
C THR A 749 6.08 -2.43 -11.62
N SER A 750 5.91 -3.08 -12.76
CA SER A 750 4.91 -4.12 -12.96
C SER A 750 5.29 -5.03 -14.12
N GLY A 751 4.74 -6.23 -14.12
CA GLY A 751 4.95 -7.17 -15.20
C GLY A 751 3.90 -8.26 -15.23
N GLY A 752 4.14 -9.25 -16.08
CA GLY A 752 3.29 -10.41 -16.25
C GLY A 752 3.33 -10.96 -17.67
N TYR A 753 2.48 -11.92 -17.94
CA TYR A 753 2.36 -12.53 -19.27
C TYR A 753 1.35 -11.78 -20.14
N ALA A 754 1.80 -11.23 -21.25
CA ALA A 754 1.00 -10.64 -22.30
C ALA A 754 0.40 -11.76 -23.17
N HIS A 755 -0.77 -12.23 -22.81
CA HIS A 755 -1.34 -13.48 -23.32
C HIS A 755 -1.60 -13.49 -24.82
N PHE A 756 -2.07 -12.39 -25.41
CA PHE A 756 -2.32 -12.33 -26.84
C PHE A 756 -1.03 -12.26 -27.64
N SER A 757 -0.08 -11.48 -27.21
CA SER A 757 1.26 -11.35 -27.82
C SER A 757 2.18 -12.53 -27.50
N LYS A 758 1.82 -13.38 -26.55
CA LYS A 758 2.57 -14.57 -26.08
C LYS A 758 4.00 -14.19 -25.64
N LYS A 759 4.13 -13.14 -24.86
CA LYS A 759 5.40 -12.62 -24.33
C LYS A 759 5.27 -12.36 -22.83
N SER A 760 6.34 -12.64 -22.07
CA SER A 760 6.49 -12.06 -20.75
C SER A 760 6.97 -10.62 -20.90
N VAL A 761 6.32 -9.68 -20.21
CA VAL A 761 6.55 -8.24 -20.34
C VAL A 761 6.79 -7.63 -18.96
N ALA A 762 7.78 -6.75 -18.87
CA ALA A 762 8.00 -5.91 -17.70
C ALA A 762 7.94 -4.43 -18.08
N LEU A 763 7.39 -3.61 -17.19
CA LEU A 763 7.56 -2.16 -17.15
C LEU A 763 8.53 -1.84 -16.02
N GLY A 764 9.47 -0.91 -16.23
CA GLY A 764 10.44 -0.58 -15.21
C GLY A 764 11.22 0.69 -15.51
N PHE A 765 11.89 1.21 -14.50
CA PHE A 765 12.74 2.40 -14.63
C PHE A 765 14.19 2.02 -14.87
N VAL A 766 14.80 2.69 -15.85
CA VAL A 766 16.25 2.63 -16.10
C VAL A 766 16.81 4.03 -16.35
N PRO A 767 18.14 4.25 -16.21
CA PRO A 767 18.77 5.51 -16.56
C PRO A 767 18.46 5.94 -17.99
N THR A 768 18.14 7.21 -18.18
CA THR A 768 17.71 7.78 -19.47
C THR A 768 18.74 7.55 -20.60
N ASN A 769 20.02 7.56 -20.27
CA ASN A 769 21.11 7.32 -21.24
C ASN A 769 21.24 5.85 -21.68
N MET A 770 20.55 4.92 -21.05
CA MET A 770 20.55 3.48 -21.41
C MET A 770 19.38 3.09 -22.31
N ILE A 771 18.48 4.02 -22.64
CA ILE A 771 17.26 3.75 -23.40
C ILE A 771 17.58 3.68 -24.89
N VAL A 772 17.81 2.46 -25.39
CA VAL A 772 18.02 2.17 -26.80
C VAL A 772 17.14 0.98 -27.17
N ASP A 773 16.36 1.09 -28.25
CA ASP A 773 15.50 0.01 -28.72
C ASP A 773 16.33 -1.23 -29.07
N GLY A 774 15.94 -2.41 -28.55
CA GLY A 774 16.68 -3.66 -28.70
C GLY A 774 17.85 -3.83 -27.74
N ALA A 775 18.12 -2.89 -26.82
CA ALA A 775 19.20 -3.04 -25.84
C ALA A 775 18.95 -4.24 -24.90
N ALA A 776 20.03 -5.00 -24.66
CA ALA A 776 20.00 -6.15 -23.78
C ALA A 776 20.19 -5.76 -22.32
N PHE A 777 19.38 -6.34 -21.45
CA PHE A 777 19.40 -6.27 -19.99
C PHE A 777 19.17 -7.68 -19.42
N GLU A 778 19.21 -7.78 -18.11
CA GLU A 778 18.77 -8.97 -17.38
C GLU A 778 17.81 -8.53 -16.25
N ILE A 779 16.86 -9.40 -15.89
CA ILE A 779 15.96 -9.20 -14.74
C ILE A 779 16.05 -10.44 -13.86
N GLU A 780 16.26 -10.24 -12.57
CA GLU A 780 16.36 -11.32 -11.60
C GLU A 780 14.97 -11.75 -11.13
N ILE A 781 14.53 -12.95 -11.50
CA ILE A 781 13.24 -13.55 -11.13
C ILE A 781 13.51 -14.76 -10.25
N LEU A 782 13.05 -14.76 -9.00
CA LEU A 782 13.22 -15.86 -8.04
C LEU A 782 14.69 -16.36 -7.92
N GLY A 783 15.65 -15.41 -7.99
CA GLY A 783 17.08 -15.69 -7.90
C GLY A 783 17.72 -16.16 -9.21
N GLU A 784 16.97 -16.18 -10.34
CA GLU A 784 17.50 -16.53 -11.66
C GLU A 784 17.58 -15.28 -12.55
N MET A 785 18.73 -15.12 -13.23
CA MET A 785 18.92 -14.04 -14.19
C MET A 785 18.25 -14.39 -15.51
N ARG A 786 17.27 -13.58 -15.93
CA ARG A 786 16.52 -13.77 -17.17
C ARG A 786 16.86 -12.70 -18.18
N ALA A 787 17.17 -13.08 -19.41
CA ALA A 787 17.43 -12.11 -20.46
C ALA A 787 16.21 -11.23 -20.70
N ALA A 788 16.45 -9.92 -20.82
CA ALA A 788 15.42 -8.92 -21.04
C ALA A 788 15.84 -7.98 -22.17
N THR A 789 14.94 -7.73 -23.11
CA THR A 789 15.20 -6.83 -24.25
C THR A 789 14.29 -5.62 -24.15
N LEU A 790 14.88 -4.43 -24.10
CA LEU A 790 14.15 -3.18 -24.10
C LEU A 790 13.45 -2.95 -25.43
N PHE A 791 12.19 -2.57 -25.42
CA PHE A 791 11.47 -2.15 -26.62
C PHE A 791 10.78 -0.81 -26.40
N THR A 792 10.74 0.01 -27.46
CA THR A 792 10.17 1.36 -27.44
C THR A 792 8.79 1.45 -28.13
N LYS A 793 8.45 0.45 -28.94
CA LYS A 793 7.16 0.35 -29.64
C LYS A 793 6.27 -0.67 -28.92
N VAL A 794 5.06 -0.26 -28.54
CA VAL A 794 4.11 -1.15 -27.86
C VAL A 794 3.80 -2.40 -28.70
N LEU A 795 3.57 -3.54 -28.01
CA LEU A 795 3.44 -4.84 -28.68
C LEU A 795 2.14 -4.98 -29.48
N PHE A 796 1.06 -4.42 -28.96
CA PHE A 796 -0.25 -4.48 -29.62
C PHE A 796 -0.61 -3.11 -30.19
N ASP A 797 -0.99 -3.10 -31.48
CA ASP A 797 -1.46 -1.92 -32.22
C ASP A 797 -0.62 -0.64 -31.95
N PRO A 798 0.64 -0.58 -32.41
CA PRO A 798 1.55 0.55 -32.13
C PRO A 798 1.00 1.90 -32.60
N GLN A 799 0.15 1.94 -33.60
CA GLN A 799 -0.46 3.16 -34.13
C GLN A 799 -1.80 3.48 -33.48
N SER A 800 -2.26 2.69 -32.51
CA SER A 800 -3.57 2.83 -31.86
C SER A 800 -4.76 2.91 -32.85
N ARG A 801 -4.69 2.12 -33.95
CA ARG A 801 -5.75 2.07 -34.97
C ARG A 801 -7.01 1.40 -34.42
N CYS A 802 -6.86 0.33 -33.63
CA CYS A 802 -8.00 -0.38 -33.02
C CYS A 802 -8.81 0.54 -32.09
N MET A 803 -8.14 1.32 -31.23
CA MET A 803 -8.84 2.26 -30.33
C MET A 803 -9.55 3.40 -31.11
N ARG A 804 -9.04 3.76 -32.28
CA ARG A 804 -9.51 4.90 -33.09
C ARG A 804 -10.46 4.49 -34.22
N SER A 805 -10.58 3.18 -34.49
CA SER A 805 -11.42 2.63 -35.58
C SER A 805 -12.91 2.95 -35.45
#